data_b5a0b2d59455a01e8b4cd829bb3f111a
#
_entry.id   b5a0b2d59455a01e8b4cd829bb3f111a
#
_cell.length_a   1.000
_cell.length_b   1.000
_cell.length_c   1.000
_cell.angle_alpha   90.00
_cell.angle_beta   90.00
_cell.angle_gamma   90.00
#
_symmetry.space_group_name_H-M   'P 1'
#
loop_
_entity.id
_entity.type
_entity.pdbx_description
1 polymer ?
#
loop_
_entity_poly.entity_id
_entity_poly.type
_entity_poly.pdbx_seq_one_letter_code
_entity_poly.pdbx_strand_id
1 'polypeptide(L)'
;LFQNLVKSIYFRLFGFVFFVSVSFLMAEPNALEDIGEGKRLQSENNCRKAIQFYQSALQKNRNSIDAKLGVADCSFKLGAFRESKKFYLEILDREPKHIPAVTGLSGIYLLDSDFNAIAKLIDPLLIEYPNHTALRITEAKSLQKQGKLDSAIYKIKTLGTKLEEPPDLLRMLAELYFTKQNFNDSYNSIDSYTKKEPNDPEGFAFKAKVLLYQNYFHPNQLKSVLPIVEETLQNSLNLDPKGEMARFYSVYHDIILSNFTSNKEMKRRAFRTIYELAREFPDNQLYHSLEANLAWELGETKFATYHYRRALQLDDLDELLRFEAEEYSIASEKEESKLRRELGDYRRDRFYSEKYSFYHKSSLFHLKRAKDLSPQTPVIRKELLEFYNQTGEAVKYTNLLLRLREEDPNSFKLQNKLEFSIKNLKESIEFREGYLQIDPNLIQENTVRFSPEVYVFDLESSLPFPYHLQAGRLLGEAIRYNLKQIQSVRVIDGNEFNQIRGLLKESSFHPFSQTLPFAIDDLHLLDTKRRNAVKIRYIVHGKYQIKDGDIRVDVSLYDRDSLRDIATWSTNQRGRDSLPTVIHRIGERIREILPKEGKILKIKKDEVIVSLGKDDGLKKDSKLEFQRKGNTLFQGVITELGKSISSVKPNVRGWEKELATGDDVILPTDSGKEKKGK
;
A
#
# COMPACT_ATOMS: atom_id res chain seq x y z
N LEU A 1 -29.90 -81.68 53.84
CA LEU A 1 -28.86 -80.66 53.96
C LEU A 1 -27.92 -80.60 52.75
N PHE A 2 -27.53 -81.75 52.25
CA PHE A 2 -26.59 -81.86 51.09
C PHE A 2 -27.20 -81.36 49.76
N GLN A 3 -28.51 -81.60 49.53
CA GLN A 3 -29.18 -81.13 48.29
C GLN A 3 -29.37 -79.60 48.20
N ASN A 4 -29.50 -78.92 49.37
CA ASN A 4 -29.63 -77.50 49.40
C ASN A 4 -28.27 -76.75 49.28
N LEU A 5 -27.19 -77.42 49.66
CA LEU A 5 -25.83 -76.87 49.49
C LEU A 5 -25.38 -76.94 48.02
N VAL A 6 -25.72 -78.00 47.31
CA VAL A 6 -25.39 -78.17 45.88
C VAL A 6 -26.19 -77.18 45.01
N LYS A 7 -27.48 -76.94 45.31
CA LYS A 7 -28.27 -75.92 44.61
C LYS A 7 -27.77 -74.45 44.82
N SER A 8 -27.29 -74.21 46.04
CA SER A 8 -26.73 -72.85 46.34
C SER A 8 -25.39 -72.60 45.64
N ILE A 9 -24.54 -73.61 45.47
CA ILE A 9 -23.27 -73.53 44.75
C ILE A 9 -23.50 -73.36 43.24
N TYR A 10 -24.44 -74.15 42.67
CA TYR A 10 -24.78 -74.06 41.25
C TYR A 10 -25.42 -72.67 40.91
N PHE A 11 -26.25 -72.11 41.78
CA PHE A 11 -26.86 -70.81 41.56
C PHE A 11 -25.86 -69.66 41.69
N ARG A 12 -24.87 -69.79 42.56
CA ARG A 12 -23.76 -68.78 42.66
C ARG A 12 -22.76 -68.90 41.52
N LEU A 13 -22.44 -70.10 41.05
CA LEU A 13 -21.57 -70.34 39.91
C LEU A 13 -22.25 -69.88 38.59
N PHE A 14 -23.57 -70.18 38.41
CA PHE A 14 -24.32 -69.75 37.25
C PHE A 14 -24.52 -68.21 37.22
N GLY A 15 -24.75 -67.59 38.38
CA GLY A 15 -24.82 -66.15 38.53
C GLY A 15 -23.48 -65.43 38.25
N PHE A 16 -22.36 -66.09 38.65
CA PHE A 16 -21.02 -65.51 38.41
C PHE A 16 -20.59 -65.63 36.92
N VAL A 17 -20.93 -66.75 36.27
CA VAL A 17 -20.68 -66.97 34.83
C VAL A 17 -21.59 -66.09 34.01
N PHE A 18 -22.85 -65.77 34.41
CA PHE A 18 -23.74 -64.86 33.72
C PHE A 18 -23.33 -63.39 33.92
N PHE A 19 -22.79 -63.08 35.13
CA PHE A 19 -22.29 -61.74 35.37
C PHE A 19 -20.95 -61.43 34.64
N VAL A 20 -20.09 -62.43 34.49
CA VAL A 20 -18.85 -62.32 33.71
C VAL A 20 -19.14 -62.32 32.21
N SER A 21 -20.15 -63.08 31.73
CA SER A 21 -20.53 -63.06 30.32
C SER A 21 -21.36 -61.84 29.94
N VAL A 22 -22.11 -61.22 30.86
CA VAL A 22 -22.80 -59.91 30.63
C VAL A 22 -21.84 -58.74 30.72
N SER A 23 -20.75 -58.85 31.51
CA SER A 23 -19.69 -57.80 31.51
C SER A 23 -18.82 -57.79 30.27
N PHE A 24 -18.82 -58.85 29.45
CA PHE A 24 -18.13 -58.90 28.15
C PHE A 24 -19.02 -58.47 26.96
N LEU A 25 -20.31 -58.18 27.19
CA LEU A 25 -21.23 -57.62 26.19
C LEU A 25 -21.53 -56.11 26.39
N MET A 26 -20.72 -55.44 27.16
CA MET A 26 -20.60 -53.98 26.98
C MET A 26 -19.88 -53.82 25.66
N ALA A 27 -20.60 -53.37 24.64
CA ALA A 27 -20.05 -53.06 23.32
C ALA A 27 -18.73 -52.29 23.50
N GLU A 28 -17.63 -52.84 22.99
CA GLU A 28 -16.40 -52.05 22.88
C GLU A 28 -16.77 -50.73 22.22
N PRO A 29 -16.46 -49.62 22.86
CA PRO A 29 -16.79 -48.29 22.29
C PRO A 29 -16.21 -48.26 20.89
N ASN A 30 -17.10 -48.21 19.91
CA ASN A 30 -16.75 -48.38 18.50
C ASN A 30 -15.88 -47.18 18.02
N ALA A 31 -14.58 -47.38 17.90
CA ALA A 31 -13.64 -46.38 17.41
C ALA A 31 -14.04 -45.88 16.00
N LEU A 32 -14.74 -46.69 15.21
CA LEU A 32 -15.24 -46.36 13.89
C LEU A 32 -16.37 -45.32 13.93
N GLU A 33 -17.22 -45.33 14.96
CA GLU A 33 -18.29 -44.40 15.15
C GLU A 33 -17.75 -43.01 15.46
N ASP A 34 -16.74 -42.91 16.34
CA ASP A 34 -16.05 -41.64 16.64
C ASP A 34 -15.32 -41.11 15.40
N ILE A 35 -14.69 -41.96 14.60
CA ILE A 35 -14.07 -41.56 13.33
C ILE A 35 -15.12 -41.01 12.36
N GLY A 36 -16.28 -41.68 12.27
CA GLY A 36 -17.40 -41.23 11.41
C GLY A 36 -17.89 -39.83 11.81
N GLU A 37 -18.13 -39.62 13.10
CA GLU A 37 -18.56 -38.34 13.63
C GLU A 37 -17.46 -37.28 13.48
N GLY A 38 -16.21 -37.62 13.68
CA GLY A 38 -15.06 -36.76 13.40
C GLY A 38 -15.01 -36.34 11.95
N LYS A 39 -15.19 -37.23 10.98
CA LYS A 39 -15.23 -36.93 9.54
C LYS A 39 -16.42 -36.03 9.19
N ARG A 40 -17.61 -36.25 9.77
CA ARG A 40 -18.78 -35.42 9.59
C ARG A 40 -18.51 -33.97 10.06
N LEU A 41 -18.01 -33.82 11.28
CA LEU A 41 -17.68 -32.49 11.85
C LEU A 41 -16.56 -31.79 11.08
N GLN A 42 -15.59 -32.55 10.56
CA GLN A 42 -14.53 -32.02 9.71
C GLN A 42 -15.09 -31.48 8.37
N SER A 43 -16.05 -32.17 7.77
CA SER A 43 -16.73 -31.71 6.56
C SER A 43 -17.59 -30.46 6.82
N GLU A 44 -18.13 -30.31 8.03
CA GLU A 44 -18.82 -29.12 8.52
C GLU A 44 -17.87 -27.99 8.96
N ASN A 45 -16.57 -28.10 8.65
CA ASN A 45 -15.51 -27.17 9.03
C ASN A 45 -15.35 -26.93 10.56
N ASN A 46 -15.87 -27.86 11.38
CA ASN A 46 -15.79 -27.81 12.84
C ASN A 46 -14.61 -28.61 13.38
N CYS A 47 -13.39 -28.24 12.97
CA CYS A 47 -12.17 -28.97 13.31
C CYS A 47 -11.91 -29.07 14.82
N ARG A 48 -12.29 -28.09 15.64
CA ARG A 48 -12.10 -28.15 17.10
C ARG A 48 -12.89 -29.30 17.74
N LYS A 49 -14.13 -29.51 17.33
CA LYS A 49 -14.94 -30.67 17.80
C LYS A 49 -14.51 -31.97 17.15
N ALA A 50 -14.18 -31.93 15.85
CA ALA A 50 -13.70 -33.11 15.14
C ALA A 50 -12.47 -33.75 15.82
N ILE A 51 -11.49 -32.93 16.26
CA ILE A 51 -10.31 -33.38 16.99
C ILE A 51 -10.70 -34.16 18.26
N GLN A 52 -11.72 -33.73 19.00
CA GLN A 52 -12.15 -34.45 20.23
C GLN A 52 -12.63 -35.87 19.92
N PHE A 53 -13.39 -36.04 18.85
CA PHE A 53 -13.86 -37.36 18.40
C PHE A 53 -12.71 -38.23 17.87
N TYR A 54 -11.82 -37.67 17.06
CA TYR A 54 -10.63 -38.41 16.63
C TYR A 54 -9.72 -38.79 17.79
N GLN A 55 -9.55 -37.94 18.80
CA GLN A 55 -8.80 -38.26 20.01
C GLN A 55 -9.48 -39.38 20.83
N SER A 56 -10.82 -39.35 20.94
CA SER A 56 -11.59 -40.46 21.53
C SER A 56 -11.36 -41.77 20.78
N ALA A 57 -11.39 -41.73 19.45
CA ALA A 57 -11.07 -42.91 18.63
C ALA A 57 -9.63 -43.41 18.86
N LEU A 58 -8.66 -42.51 19.05
CA LEU A 58 -7.27 -42.86 19.37
C LEU A 58 -7.08 -43.41 20.76
N GLN A 59 -7.91 -43.05 21.74
CA GLN A 59 -7.93 -43.70 23.06
C GLN A 59 -8.37 -45.17 22.98
N LYS A 60 -9.34 -45.45 22.09
CA LYS A 60 -9.86 -46.79 21.82
C LYS A 60 -8.93 -47.61 20.95
N ASN A 61 -8.35 -47.00 19.91
CA ASN A 61 -7.38 -47.61 19.00
C ASN A 61 -6.25 -46.63 18.68
N ARG A 62 -5.16 -46.72 19.44
CA ARG A 62 -3.96 -45.83 19.29
C ARG A 62 -3.31 -45.93 17.90
N ASN A 63 -3.60 -46.98 17.15
CA ASN A 63 -2.97 -47.28 15.88
C ASN A 63 -3.83 -46.89 14.67
N SER A 64 -5.01 -46.32 14.89
CA SER A 64 -5.90 -45.90 13.82
C SER A 64 -5.26 -44.78 12.97
N ILE A 65 -4.95 -45.11 11.72
CA ILE A 65 -4.38 -44.20 10.74
C ILE A 65 -5.41 -43.11 10.38
N ASP A 66 -6.67 -43.48 10.17
CA ASP A 66 -7.76 -42.55 9.87
C ASP A 66 -7.94 -41.49 10.97
N ALA A 67 -7.92 -41.92 12.24
CA ALA A 67 -8.05 -40.99 13.35
C ALA A 67 -6.84 -40.06 13.47
N LYS A 68 -5.60 -40.60 13.29
CA LYS A 68 -4.38 -39.78 13.26
C LYS A 68 -4.40 -38.79 12.11
N LEU A 69 -4.83 -39.20 10.92
CA LEU A 69 -4.95 -38.32 9.76
C LEU A 69 -5.97 -37.19 10.02
N GLY A 70 -7.13 -37.54 10.59
CA GLY A 70 -8.14 -36.55 10.96
C GLY A 70 -7.66 -35.52 11.97
N VAL A 71 -6.91 -35.96 13.02
CA VAL A 71 -6.27 -35.01 13.96
C VAL A 71 -5.24 -34.12 13.23
N ALA A 72 -4.40 -34.75 12.38
CA ALA A 72 -3.35 -34.02 11.67
C ALA A 72 -3.93 -32.93 10.73
N ASP A 73 -4.94 -33.31 9.92
CA ASP A 73 -5.60 -32.40 8.98
C ASP A 73 -6.32 -31.25 9.71
N CYS A 74 -7.07 -31.58 10.77
CA CYS A 74 -7.75 -30.58 11.57
C CYS A 74 -6.79 -29.68 12.34
N SER A 75 -5.69 -30.22 12.88
CA SER A 75 -4.63 -29.41 13.53
C SER A 75 -3.95 -28.49 12.53
N PHE A 76 -3.74 -28.92 11.29
CA PHE A 76 -3.22 -28.08 10.21
C PHE A 76 -4.16 -26.92 9.93
N LYS A 77 -5.46 -27.16 9.76
CA LYS A 77 -6.48 -26.12 9.54
C LYS A 77 -6.56 -25.11 10.69
N LEU A 78 -6.32 -25.54 11.92
CA LEU A 78 -6.33 -24.69 13.12
C LEU A 78 -4.98 -23.98 13.37
N GLY A 79 -3.98 -24.15 12.52
CA GLY A 79 -2.65 -23.56 12.68
C GLY A 79 -1.76 -24.26 13.73
N ALA A 80 -2.19 -25.39 14.28
CA ALA A 80 -1.40 -26.19 15.24
C ALA A 80 -0.37 -27.07 14.48
N PHE A 81 0.53 -26.43 13.73
CA PHE A 81 1.44 -27.12 12.79
C PHE A 81 2.39 -28.11 13.44
N ARG A 82 2.81 -27.90 14.69
CA ARG A 82 3.68 -28.85 15.42
C ARG A 82 2.95 -30.17 15.70
N GLU A 83 1.71 -30.09 16.14
CA GLU A 83 0.88 -31.24 16.39
C GLU A 83 0.52 -32.00 15.10
N SER A 84 0.11 -31.26 14.09
CA SER A 84 -0.16 -31.78 12.75
C SER A 84 1.04 -32.54 12.20
N LYS A 85 2.25 -31.94 12.22
CA LYS A 85 3.50 -32.56 11.77
C LYS A 85 3.80 -33.89 12.51
N LYS A 86 3.59 -33.90 13.82
CA LYS A 86 3.80 -35.11 14.65
C LYS A 86 2.94 -36.26 14.16
N PHE A 87 1.63 -36.03 13.97
CA PHE A 87 0.73 -37.10 13.56
C PHE A 87 0.97 -37.60 12.12
N TYR A 88 1.30 -36.68 11.18
CA TYR A 88 1.70 -37.11 9.83
C TYR A 88 2.96 -37.98 9.87
N LEU A 89 3.99 -37.61 10.64
CA LEU A 89 5.21 -38.43 10.79
C LEU A 89 4.88 -39.78 11.41
N GLU A 90 4.06 -39.86 12.45
CA GLU A 90 3.64 -41.14 13.05
C GLU A 90 2.89 -42.07 12.07
N ILE A 91 2.17 -41.51 11.09
CA ILE A 91 1.56 -42.29 10.01
C ILE A 91 2.65 -42.80 9.08
N LEU A 92 3.56 -41.94 8.64
CA LEU A 92 4.61 -42.25 7.66
C LEU A 92 5.68 -43.21 8.22
N ASP A 93 5.88 -43.26 9.54
CA ASP A 93 6.75 -44.24 10.19
C ASP A 93 6.20 -45.67 10.01
N ARG A 94 4.88 -45.83 9.86
CA ARG A 94 4.23 -47.14 9.67
C ARG A 94 3.93 -47.43 8.20
N GLU A 95 3.44 -46.40 7.51
CA GLU A 95 3.07 -46.47 6.10
C GLU A 95 3.82 -45.38 5.32
N PRO A 96 5.09 -45.60 4.93
CA PRO A 96 5.91 -44.55 4.27
C PRO A 96 5.34 -44.06 2.95
N LYS A 97 4.42 -44.81 2.34
CA LYS A 97 3.78 -44.46 1.06
C LYS A 97 2.34 -43.94 1.24
N HIS A 98 1.92 -43.61 2.45
CA HIS A 98 0.58 -43.08 2.70
C HIS A 98 0.40 -41.69 2.10
N ILE A 99 -0.11 -41.57 0.88
CA ILE A 99 -0.16 -40.35 0.08
C ILE A 99 -0.85 -39.19 0.80
N PRO A 100 -2.01 -39.34 1.48
CA PRO A 100 -2.62 -38.24 2.22
C PRO A 100 -1.70 -37.65 3.29
N ALA A 101 -0.94 -38.48 4.01
CA ALA A 101 0.01 -37.99 5.02
C ALA A 101 1.22 -37.30 4.38
N VAL A 102 1.72 -37.85 3.24
CA VAL A 102 2.80 -37.20 2.46
C VAL A 102 2.38 -35.82 1.97
N THR A 103 1.19 -35.69 1.39
CA THR A 103 0.70 -34.40 0.89
C THR A 103 0.41 -33.41 2.02
N GLY A 104 -0.17 -33.89 3.15
CA GLY A 104 -0.40 -33.05 4.33
C GLY A 104 0.90 -32.56 4.96
N LEU A 105 1.91 -33.41 5.16
CA LEU A 105 3.22 -33.05 5.66
C LEU A 105 3.95 -32.09 4.71
N SER A 106 3.83 -32.33 3.41
CA SER A 106 4.36 -31.41 2.39
C SER A 106 3.73 -30.02 2.47
N GLY A 107 2.45 -29.93 2.85
CA GLY A 107 1.78 -28.66 3.14
C GLY A 107 2.47 -27.85 4.26
N ILE A 108 2.91 -28.54 5.32
CA ILE A 108 3.67 -27.91 6.41
C ILE A 108 5.05 -27.44 5.91
N TYR A 109 5.77 -28.27 5.17
CA TYR A 109 7.07 -27.88 4.60
C TYR A 109 6.96 -26.75 3.57
N LEU A 110 5.81 -26.59 2.90
CA LEU A 110 5.53 -25.43 2.03
C LEU A 110 5.47 -24.13 2.83
N LEU A 111 4.94 -24.14 4.06
CA LEU A 111 4.92 -22.97 4.93
C LEU A 111 6.35 -22.58 5.34
N ASP A 112 7.18 -23.57 5.64
CA ASP A 112 8.58 -23.37 6.02
C ASP A 112 9.50 -23.12 4.80
N SER A 113 8.97 -23.19 3.56
CA SER A 113 9.74 -23.12 2.31
C SER A 113 10.85 -24.18 2.20
N ASP A 114 10.67 -25.33 2.86
CA ASP A 114 11.61 -26.45 2.78
C ASP A 114 11.31 -27.36 1.58
N PHE A 115 11.69 -26.89 0.39
CA PHE A 115 11.45 -27.58 -0.88
C PHE A 115 12.25 -28.90 -0.99
N ASN A 116 13.38 -29.01 -0.30
CA ASN A 116 14.17 -30.23 -0.29
C ASN A 116 13.48 -31.35 0.49
N ALA A 117 12.85 -31.04 1.62
CA ALA A 117 12.05 -32.02 2.36
C ALA A 117 10.85 -32.49 1.53
N ILE A 118 10.17 -31.57 0.82
CA ILE A 118 9.07 -31.93 -0.08
C ILE A 118 9.54 -32.88 -1.17
N ALA A 119 10.63 -32.55 -1.87
CA ALA A 119 11.16 -33.40 -2.93
C ALA A 119 11.51 -34.82 -2.43
N LYS A 120 12.16 -34.93 -1.27
CA LYS A 120 12.48 -36.23 -0.65
C LYS A 120 11.24 -37.09 -0.38
N LEU A 121 10.10 -36.47 -0.06
CA LEU A 121 8.85 -37.17 0.21
C LEU A 121 8.12 -37.57 -1.08
N ILE A 122 8.02 -36.66 -2.07
CA ILE A 122 7.16 -36.86 -3.22
C ILE A 122 7.87 -37.52 -4.42
N ASP A 123 9.18 -37.26 -4.65
CA ASP A 123 9.88 -37.75 -5.86
C ASP A 123 9.87 -39.30 -5.97
N PRO A 124 10.14 -40.05 -4.90
CA PRO A 124 10.05 -41.52 -4.96
C PRO A 124 8.65 -42.01 -5.34
N LEU A 125 7.63 -41.33 -4.80
CA LEU A 125 6.23 -41.70 -5.09
C LEU A 125 5.81 -41.27 -6.51
N LEU A 126 6.35 -40.17 -7.03
CA LEU A 126 6.09 -39.71 -8.42
C LEU A 126 6.75 -40.63 -9.45
N ILE A 127 7.82 -41.34 -9.10
CA ILE A 127 8.41 -42.38 -9.96
C ILE A 127 7.45 -43.56 -10.05
N GLU A 128 6.88 -43.96 -8.91
CA GLU A 128 5.97 -45.14 -8.82
C GLU A 128 4.56 -44.79 -9.35
N TYR A 129 4.08 -43.56 -9.03
CA TYR A 129 2.72 -43.09 -9.38
C TYR A 129 2.79 -41.78 -10.20
N PRO A 130 3.30 -41.81 -11.44
CA PRO A 130 3.62 -40.58 -12.21
C PRO A 130 2.40 -39.70 -12.54
N ASN A 131 1.20 -40.26 -12.56
CA ASN A 131 -0.04 -39.57 -12.88
C ASN A 131 -0.97 -39.38 -11.67
N HIS A 132 -0.44 -39.55 -10.44
CA HIS A 132 -1.26 -39.34 -9.24
C HIS A 132 -1.53 -37.84 -9.02
N THR A 133 -2.81 -37.44 -9.08
CA THR A 133 -3.26 -36.02 -9.05
C THR A 133 -2.78 -35.28 -7.82
N ALA A 134 -2.98 -35.80 -6.61
CA ALA A 134 -2.60 -35.09 -5.38
C ALA A 134 -1.08 -34.89 -5.25
N LEU A 135 -0.26 -35.88 -5.68
CA LEU A 135 1.20 -35.70 -5.70
C LEU A 135 1.65 -34.63 -6.70
N ARG A 136 1.05 -34.60 -7.90
CA ARG A 136 1.37 -33.58 -8.93
C ARG A 136 0.91 -32.20 -8.51
N ILE A 137 -0.22 -32.06 -7.84
CA ILE A 137 -0.67 -30.79 -7.25
C ILE A 137 0.32 -30.32 -6.18
N THR A 138 0.80 -31.23 -5.33
CA THR A 138 1.82 -30.91 -4.30
C THR A 138 3.13 -30.45 -4.95
N GLU A 139 3.58 -31.14 -6.01
CA GLU A 139 4.74 -30.71 -6.79
C GLU A 139 4.52 -29.32 -7.40
N ALA A 140 3.36 -29.07 -8.00
CA ALA A 140 3.03 -27.79 -8.60
C ALA A 140 2.98 -26.65 -7.57
N LYS A 141 2.42 -26.87 -6.38
CA LYS A 141 2.45 -25.93 -5.27
C LYS A 141 3.87 -25.61 -4.82
N SER A 142 4.75 -26.62 -4.77
CA SER A 142 6.17 -26.42 -4.47
C SER A 142 6.86 -25.57 -5.54
N LEU A 143 6.64 -25.85 -6.81
CA LEU A 143 7.17 -25.04 -7.92
C LEU A 143 6.62 -23.62 -7.94
N GLN A 144 5.33 -23.44 -7.63
CA GLN A 144 4.70 -22.12 -7.50
C GLN A 144 5.40 -21.26 -6.43
N LYS A 145 5.65 -21.83 -5.25
CA LYS A 145 6.36 -21.15 -4.16
C LYS A 145 7.82 -20.84 -4.51
N GLN A 146 8.46 -21.65 -5.36
CA GLN A 146 9.80 -21.38 -5.91
C GLN A 146 9.79 -20.33 -7.03
N GLY A 147 8.65 -19.82 -7.46
CA GLY A 147 8.51 -18.90 -8.59
C GLY A 147 8.60 -19.56 -9.97
N LYS A 148 8.65 -20.89 -10.05
CA LYS A 148 8.76 -21.67 -11.31
C LYS A 148 7.37 -21.95 -11.92
N LEU A 149 6.60 -20.88 -12.16
CA LEU A 149 5.19 -20.97 -12.57
C LEU A 149 4.99 -21.70 -13.89
N ASP A 150 5.84 -21.44 -14.89
CA ASP A 150 5.72 -22.10 -16.21
C ASP A 150 5.91 -23.60 -16.13
N SER A 151 6.86 -24.06 -15.30
CA SER A 151 7.09 -25.48 -15.06
C SER A 151 5.90 -26.14 -14.37
N ALA A 152 5.31 -25.47 -13.37
CA ALA A 152 4.11 -25.94 -12.66
C ALA A 152 2.93 -26.06 -13.64
N ILE A 153 2.65 -25.02 -14.42
CA ILE A 153 1.57 -25.01 -15.42
C ILE A 153 1.76 -26.13 -16.43
N TYR A 154 2.96 -26.28 -16.98
CA TYR A 154 3.27 -27.33 -17.96
C TYR A 154 2.96 -28.73 -17.40
N LYS A 155 3.42 -29.04 -16.17
CA LYS A 155 3.21 -30.35 -15.54
C LYS A 155 1.73 -30.65 -15.30
N ILE A 156 0.98 -29.66 -14.80
CA ILE A 156 -0.46 -29.84 -14.55
C ILE A 156 -1.24 -29.97 -15.88
N LYS A 157 -0.96 -29.14 -16.89
CA LYS A 157 -1.58 -29.28 -18.23
C LYS A 157 -1.34 -30.65 -18.86
N THR A 158 -0.08 -31.10 -18.84
CA THR A 158 0.28 -32.41 -19.41
C THR A 158 -0.43 -33.56 -18.69
N LEU A 159 -0.66 -33.44 -17.38
CA LEU A 159 -1.44 -34.41 -16.63
C LEU A 159 -2.94 -34.28 -16.96
N GLY A 160 -3.48 -33.06 -17.07
CA GLY A 160 -4.88 -32.82 -17.41
C GLY A 160 -5.28 -33.46 -18.73
N THR A 161 -4.46 -33.31 -19.76
CA THR A 161 -4.71 -33.96 -21.08
C THR A 161 -4.75 -35.48 -21.01
N LYS A 162 -4.02 -36.10 -20.07
CA LYS A 162 -4.02 -37.56 -19.86
C LYS A 162 -5.21 -38.07 -19.06
N LEU A 163 -5.79 -37.24 -18.20
CA LEU A 163 -6.82 -37.60 -17.23
C LEU A 163 -8.19 -36.95 -17.51
N GLU A 164 -8.43 -36.43 -18.72
CA GLU A 164 -9.67 -35.74 -19.09
C GLU A 164 -10.02 -34.56 -18.18
N GLU A 165 -8.99 -33.84 -17.76
CA GLU A 165 -9.10 -32.62 -16.94
C GLU A 165 -9.92 -32.78 -15.66
N PRO A 166 -9.45 -33.55 -14.66
CA PRO A 166 -10.11 -33.65 -13.36
C PRO A 166 -10.30 -32.28 -12.70
N PRO A 167 -11.37 -32.11 -11.92
CA PRO A 167 -11.67 -30.82 -11.27
C PRO A 167 -10.49 -30.22 -10.50
N ASP A 168 -9.78 -31.04 -9.70
CA ASP A 168 -8.64 -30.57 -8.90
C ASP A 168 -7.51 -29.96 -9.73
N LEU A 169 -7.29 -30.49 -10.95
CA LEU A 169 -6.29 -29.93 -11.86
C LEU A 169 -6.75 -28.60 -12.46
N LEU A 170 -8.04 -28.46 -12.78
CA LEU A 170 -8.62 -27.19 -13.26
C LEU A 170 -8.50 -26.10 -12.20
N ARG A 171 -8.81 -26.45 -10.94
CA ARG A 171 -8.63 -25.52 -9.81
C ARG A 171 -7.16 -25.11 -9.67
N MET A 172 -6.23 -26.08 -9.70
CA MET A 172 -4.79 -25.79 -9.62
C MET A 172 -4.29 -24.93 -10.78
N LEU A 173 -4.76 -25.20 -12.01
CA LEU A 173 -4.44 -24.36 -13.18
C LEU A 173 -4.94 -22.92 -13.00
N ALA A 174 -6.17 -22.77 -12.51
CA ALA A 174 -6.74 -21.45 -12.25
C ALA A 174 -5.89 -20.65 -11.25
N GLU A 175 -5.44 -21.29 -10.16
CA GLU A 175 -4.57 -20.65 -9.16
C GLU A 175 -3.18 -20.30 -9.71
N LEU A 176 -2.58 -21.17 -10.53
CA LEU A 176 -1.28 -20.94 -11.17
C LEU A 176 -1.35 -19.79 -12.19
N TYR A 177 -2.36 -19.78 -13.04
CA TYR A 177 -2.58 -18.69 -13.99
C TYR A 177 -2.87 -17.37 -13.28
N PHE A 178 -3.65 -17.40 -12.19
CA PHE A 178 -3.89 -16.21 -11.37
C PHE A 178 -2.57 -15.65 -10.80
N THR A 179 -1.74 -16.52 -10.23
CA THR A 179 -0.42 -16.13 -9.70
C THR A 179 0.49 -15.55 -10.80
N LYS A 180 0.38 -16.08 -12.02
CA LYS A 180 1.10 -15.58 -13.20
C LYS A 180 0.49 -14.29 -13.78
N GLN A 181 -0.63 -13.80 -13.20
CA GLN A 181 -1.42 -12.66 -13.69
C GLN A 181 -2.03 -12.88 -15.10
N ASN A 182 -2.14 -14.13 -15.53
CA ASN A 182 -2.87 -14.50 -16.73
C ASN A 182 -4.35 -14.78 -16.35
N PHE A 183 -5.10 -13.68 -16.16
CA PHE A 183 -6.47 -13.76 -15.65
C PHE A 183 -7.44 -14.40 -16.65
N ASN A 184 -7.19 -14.33 -17.95
CA ASN A 184 -8.03 -14.97 -18.97
C ASN A 184 -8.00 -16.50 -18.85
N ASP A 185 -6.80 -17.10 -18.80
CA ASP A 185 -6.67 -18.54 -18.65
C ASP A 185 -7.09 -19.00 -17.23
N SER A 186 -6.87 -18.16 -16.22
CA SER A 186 -7.39 -18.39 -14.87
C SER A 186 -8.92 -18.48 -14.86
N TYR A 187 -9.59 -17.54 -15.52
CA TYR A 187 -11.06 -17.52 -15.63
C TYR A 187 -11.58 -18.77 -16.37
N ASN A 188 -10.99 -19.11 -17.51
CA ASN A 188 -11.41 -20.28 -18.27
C ASN A 188 -11.29 -21.59 -17.46
N SER A 189 -10.20 -21.72 -16.68
CA SER A 189 -9.98 -22.89 -15.84
C SER A 189 -10.95 -22.96 -14.66
N ILE A 190 -11.20 -21.84 -13.98
CA ILE A 190 -12.12 -21.82 -12.82
C ILE A 190 -13.59 -21.91 -13.26
N ASP A 191 -13.96 -21.36 -14.42
CA ASP A 191 -15.29 -21.51 -14.98
C ASP A 191 -15.59 -22.98 -15.33
N SER A 192 -14.62 -23.69 -15.94
CA SER A 192 -14.69 -25.12 -16.18
C SER A 192 -14.77 -25.92 -14.88
N TYR A 193 -14.02 -25.53 -13.86
CA TYR A 193 -14.07 -26.15 -12.54
C TYR A 193 -15.44 -26.02 -11.89
N THR A 194 -16.01 -24.81 -11.81
CA THR A 194 -17.30 -24.57 -11.15
C THR A 194 -18.46 -25.25 -11.86
N LYS A 195 -18.35 -25.57 -13.17
CA LYS A 195 -19.32 -26.37 -13.92
C LYS A 195 -19.25 -27.85 -13.53
N LYS A 196 -18.05 -28.38 -13.21
CA LYS A 196 -17.84 -29.77 -12.78
C LYS A 196 -18.13 -29.97 -11.28
N GLU A 197 -17.85 -28.95 -10.48
CA GLU A 197 -18.02 -28.95 -9.01
C GLU A 197 -18.96 -27.82 -8.58
N PRO A 198 -20.27 -27.94 -8.86
CA PRO A 198 -21.23 -26.87 -8.58
C PRO A 198 -21.56 -26.68 -7.09
N ASN A 199 -21.09 -27.57 -6.22
CA ASN A 199 -21.29 -27.51 -4.78
C ASN A 199 -20.07 -27.02 -3.99
N ASP A 200 -19.00 -26.57 -4.68
CA ASP A 200 -17.83 -26.00 -4.00
C ASP A 200 -17.97 -24.47 -3.86
N PRO A 201 -18.22 -23.95 -2.63
CA PRO A 201 -18.35 -22.51 -2.40
C PRO A 201 -17.05 -21.76 -2.68
N GLU A 202 -15.88 -22.36 -2.41
CA GLU A 202 -14.58 -21.71 -2.63
C GLU A 202 -14.29 -21.54 -4.14
N GLY A 203 -14.74 -22.47 -4.97
CA GLY A 203 -14.62 -22.36 -6.43
C GLY A 203 -15.36 -21.14 -6.98
N PHE A 204 -16.59 -20.89 -6.52
CA PHE A 204 -17.34 -19.71 -6.89
C PHE A 204 -16.71 -18.41 -6.35
N ALA A 205 -16.26 -18.40 -5.08
CA ALA A 205 -15.57 -17.25 -4.51
C ALA A 205 -14.30 -16.89 -5.31
N PHE A 206 -13.52 -17.90 -5.70
CA PHE A 206 -12.33 -17.69 -6.50
C PHE A 206 -12.65 -17.23 -7.93
N LYS A 207 -13.73 -17.75 -8.54
CA LYS A 207 -14.22 -17.27 -9.85
C LYS A 207 -14.58 -15.78 -9.80
N ALA A 208 -15.31 -15.34 -8.77
CA ALA A 208 -15.65 -13.94 -8.57
C ALA A 208 -14.39 -13.07 -8.39
N LYS A 209 -13.40 -13.54 -7.61
CA LYS A 209 -12.09 -12.91 -7.49
C LYS A 209 -11.43 -12.72 -8.85
N VAL A 210 -11.35 -13.78 -9.67
CA VAL A 210 -10.70 -13.72 -11.00
C VAL A 210 -11.39 -12.72 -11.90
N LEU A 211 -12.73 -12.68 -11.91
CA LEU A 211 -13.52 -11.70 -12.71
C LEU A 211 -13.19 -10.26 -12.33
N LEU A 212 -13.10 -9.97 -11.03
CA LEU A 212 -12.73 -8.64 -10.55
C LEU A 212 -11.32 -8.26 -10.99
N TYR A 213 -10.34 -9.16 -10.83
CA TYR A 213 -8.93 -8.92 -11.18
C TYR A 213 -8.73 -8.77 -12.69
N GLN A 214 -9.40 -9.57 -13.49
CA GLN A 214 -9.33 -9.52 -14.96
C GLN A 214 -9.76 -8.16 -15.51
N ASN A 215 -10.77 -7.55 -14.89
CA ASN A 215 -11.38 -6.32 -15.37
C ASN A 215 -10.94 -5.07 -14.62
N TYR A 216 -10.05 -5.19 -13.61
CA TYR A 216 -9.65 -4.10 -12.72
C TYR A 216 -9.19 -2.83 -13.44
N PHE A 217 -8.36 -2.96 -14.49
CA PHE A 217 -7.81 -1.82 -15.24
C PHE A 217 -8.73 -1.29 -16.34
N HIS A 218 -9.93 -1.89 -16.48
CA HIS A 218 -10.90 -1.54 -17.53
C HIS A 218 -12.25 -1.14 -16.91
N PRO A 219 -12.43 0.12 -16.46
CA PRO A 219 -13.61 0.55 -15.70
C PRO A 219 -14.97 0.20 -16.35
N ASN A 220 -15.07 0.36 -17.67
CA ASN A 220 -16.32 0.04 -18.39
C ASN A 220 -16.61 -1.48 -18.39
N GLN A 221 -15.58 -2.30 -18.58
CA GLN A 221 -15.71 -3.76 -18.51
C GLN A 221 -15.99 -4.20 -17.07
N LEU A 222 -15.28 -3.61 -16.09
CA LEU A 222 -15.51 -3.88 -14.68
C LEU A 222 -16.97 -3.58 -14.31
N LYS A 223 -17.50 -2.43 -14.73
CA LYS A 223 -18.92 -2.08 -14.51
C LYS A 223 -19.88 -3.10 -15.10
N SER A 224 -19.59 -3.60 -16.31
CA SER A 224 -20.45 -4.58 -17.00
C SER A 224 -20.44 -5.96 -16.39
N VAL A 225 -19.34 -6.37 -15.72
CA VAL A 225 -19.23 -7.70 -15.09
C VAL A 225 -19.71 -7.73 -13.64
N LEU A 226 -19.95 -6.59 -12.98
CA LEU A 226 -20.40 -6.54 -11.58
C LEU A 226 -21.66 -7.40 -11.30
N PRO A 227 -22.70 -7.42 -12.15
CA PRO A 227 -23.84 -8.29 -11.92
C PRO A 227 -23.47 -9.79 -11.90
N ILE A 228 -22.55 -10.20 -12.78
CA ILE A 228 -22.06 -11.60 -12.84
C ILE A 228 -21.24 -11.92 -11.58
N VAL A 229 -20.44 -10.97 -11.11
CA VAL A 229 -19.68 -11.11 -9.86
C VAL A 229 -20.62 -11.26 -8.67
N GLU A 230 -21.68 -10.44 -8.59
CA GLU A 230 -22.68 -10.52 -7.52
C GLU A 230 -23.37 -11.88 -7.50
N GLU A 231 -23.86 -12.36 -8.65
CA GLU A 231 -24.48 -13.70 -8.79
C GLU A 231 -23.51 -14.81 -8.37
N THR A 232 -22.24 -14.73 -8.81
CA THR A 232 -21.21 -15.73 -8.49
C THR A 232 -20.91 -15.75 -6.99
N LEU A 233 -20.81 -14.58 -6.34
CA LEU A 233 -20.63 -14.46 -4.89
C LEU A 233 -21.84 -14.97 -4.13
N GLN A 234 -23.06 -14.68 -4.61
CA GLN A 234 -24.30 -15.18 -3.99
C GLN A 234 -24.38 -16.71 -4.04
N ASN A 235 -23.98 -17.33 -5.16
CA ASN A 235 -23.90 -18.79 -5.27
C ASN A 235 -22.93 -19.37 -4.24
N SER A 236 -21.77 -18.75 -4.04
CA SER A 236 -20.83 -19.15 -2.99
C SER A 236 -21.43 -19.02 -1.58
N LEU A 237 -22.06 -17.88 -1.28
CA LEU A 237 -22.62 -17.60 0.05
C LEU A 237 -23.88 -18.41 0.35
N ASN A 238 -24.64 -18.85 -0.66
CA ASN A 238 -25.76 -19.78 -0.48
C ASN A 238 -25.27 -21.17 -0.06
N LEU A 239 -24.09 -21.61 -0.53
CA LEU A 239 -23.45 -22.86 -0.17
C LEU A 239 -22.73 -22.78 1.19
N ASP A 240 -22.00 -21.69 1.41
CA ASP A 240 -21.33 -21.40 2.69
C ASP A 240 -21.51 -19.92 3.08
N PRO A 241 -22.52 -19.60 3.92
CA PRO A 241 -22.77 -18.23 4.37
C PRO A 241 -21.62 -17.61 5.18
N LYS A 242 -20.69 -18.41 5.69
CA LYS A 242 -19.53 -17.97 6.46
C LYS A 242 -18.23 -17.97 5.65
N GLY A 243 -18.28 -18.29 4.39
CA GLY A 243 -17.12 -18.33 3.50
C GLY A 243 -16.35 -17.01 3.53
N GLU A 244 -15.13 -17.03 4.08
CA GLU A 244 -14.31 -15.82 4.27
C GLU A 244 -14.03 -15.12 2.94
N MET A 245 -13.59 -15.88 1.93
CA MET A 245 -13.24 -15.33 0.61
C MET A 245 -14.46 -14.68 -0.06
N ALA A 246 -15.62 -15.32 -0.03
CA ALA A 246 -16.83 -14.78 -0.65
C ALA A 246 -17.28 -13.48 0.03
N ARG A 247 -17.30 -13.44 1.37
CA ARG A 247 -17.63 -12.23 2.12
C ARG A 247 -16.62 -11.10 1.84
N PHE A 248 -15.34 -11.41 1.79
CA PHE A 248 -14.31 -10.42 1.52
C PHE A 248 -14.44 -9.81 0.11
N TYR A 249 -14.63 -10.63 -0.92
CA TYR A 249 -14.83 -10.11 -2.28
C TYR A 249 -16.19 -9.43 -2.47
N SER A 250 -17.20 -9.75 -1.64
CA SER A 250 -18.44 -8.97 -1.58
C SER A 250 -18.21 -7.55 -1.07
N VAL A 251 -17.29 -7.35 -0.13
CA VAL A 251 -16.86 -6.00 0.30
C VAL A 251 -16.27 -5.22 -0.87
N TYR A 252 -15.37 -5.81 -1.65
CA TYR A 252 -14.83 -5.14 -2.83
C TYR A 252 -15.88 -4.85 -3.90
N HIS A 253 -16.76 -5.80 -4.19
CA HIS A 253 -17.89 -5.60 -5.09
C HIS A 253 -18.72 -4.40 -4.67
N ASP A 254 -19.10 -4.30 -3.41
CA ASP A 254 -19.95 -3.23 -2.88
C ASP A 254 -19.27 -1.87 -2.89
N ILE A 255 -17.97 -1.81 -2.59
CA ILE A 255 -17.17 -0.59 -2.71
C ILE A 255 -17.16 -0.11 -4.16
N ILE A 256 -16.87 -1.01 -5.10
CA ILE A 256 -16.84 -0.69 -6.54
C ILE A 256 -18.20 -0.19 -7.01
N LEU A 257 -19.26 -0.93 -6.70
CA LEU A 257 -20.63 -0.58 -7.10
C LEU A 257 -21.06 0.76 -6.48
N SER A 258 -20.73 1.00 -5.20
CA SER A 258 -20.97 2.29 -4.54
C SER A 258 -20.25 3.43 -5.26
N ASN A 259 -19.02 3.23 -5.69
CA ASN A 259 -18.24 4.26 -6.37
C ASN A 259 -18.79 4.57 -7.77
N PHE A 260 -19.29 3.55 -8.50
CA PHE A 260 -19.93 3.76 -9.80
C PHE A 260 -21.33 4.38 -9.72
N THR A 261 -22.06 4.10 -8.65
CA THR A 261 -23.48 4.50 -8.53
C THR A 261 -23.72 5.63 -7.54
N SER A 262 -22.69 6.03 -6.80
CA SER A 262 -22.79 6.96 -5.65
C SER A 262 -23.79 6.48 -4.58
N ASN A 263 -24.06 5.17 -4.52
CA ASN A 263 -25.01 4.57 -3.59
C ASN A 263 -24.36 4.28 -2.24
N LYS A 264 -24.69 5.10 -1.25
CA LYS A 264 -24.16 4.96 0.13
C LYS A 264 -24.60 3.68 0.83
N GLU A 265 -25.73 3.07 0.45
CA GLU A 265 -26.18 1.80 1.07
C GLU A 265 -25.25 0.64 0.74
N MET A 266 -24.71 0.59 -0.48
CA MET A 266 -23.69 -0.41 -0.83
C MET A 266 -22.46 -0.25 0.05
N LYS A 267 -22.01 0.99 0.28
CA LYS A 267 -20.88 1.26 1.18
C LYS A 267 -21.17 0.85 2.64
N ARG A 268 -22.41 1.05 3.12
CA ARG A 268 -22.82 0.57 4.44
C ARG A 268 -22.88 -0.97 4.51
N ARG A 269 -23.31 -1.64 3.42
CA ARG A 269 -23.28 -3.11 3.33
C ARG A 269 -21.83 -3.62 3.42
N ALA A 270 -20.92 -3.05 2.64
CA ALA A 270 -19.48 -3.34 2.72
C ALA A 270 -18.93 -3.16 4.15
N PHE A 271 -19.28 -2.04 4.79
CA PHE A 271 -18.86 -1.77 6.17
C PHE A 271 -19.36 -2.83 7.17
N ARG A 272 -20.63 -3.24 7.08
CA ARG A 272 -21.16 -4.31 7.96
C ARG A 272 -20.42 -5.63 7.75
N THR A 273 -20.19 -6.01 6.50
CA THR A 273 -19.52 -7.27 6.17
C THR A 273 -18.05 -7.27 6.64
N ILE A 274 -17.31 -6.18 6.43
CA ILE A 274 -15.92 -6.10 6.90
C ILE A 274 -15.81 -6.04 8.43
N TYR A 275 -16.78 -5.40 9.10
CA TYR A 275 -16.88 -5.40 10.56
C TYR A 275 -17.00 -6.81 11.14
N GLU A 276 -17.85 -7.67 10.54
CA GLU A 276 -17.97 -9.07 10.94
C GLU A 276 -16.68 -9.85 10.69
N LEU A 277 -16.04 -9.65 9.51
CA LEU A 277 -14.76 -10.27 9.20
C LEU A 277 -13.65 -9.86 10.18
N ALA A 278 -13.52 -8.58 10.50
CA ALA A 278 -12.51 -8.11 11.45
C ALA A 278 -12.74 -8.63 12.87
N ARG A 279 -14.00 -8.92 13.25
CA ARG A 279 -14.31 -9.57 14.55
C ARG A 279 -13.99 -11.05 14.55
N GLU A 280 -14.20 -11.75 13.44
CA GLU A 280 -13.87 -13.18 13.31
C GLU A 280 -12.37 -13.41 13.18
N PHE A 281 -11.67 -12.49 12.52
CA PHE A 281 -10.22 -12.54 12.25
C PHE A 281 -9.51 -11.31 12.85
N PRO A 282 -9.42 -11.20 14.18
CA PRO A 282 -8.96 -9.99 14.87
C PRO A 282 -7.47 -9.66 14.68
N ASP A 283 -6.71 -10.57 14.09
CA ASP A 283 -5.29 -10.39 13.78
C ASP A 283 -5.04 -10.13 12.27
N ASN A 284 -6.10 -9.94 11.50
CA ASN A 284 -5.98 -9.58 10.08
C ASN A 284 -5.93 -8.06 9.92
N GLN A 285 -4.72 -7.53 9.68
CA GLN A 285 -4.49 -6.09 9.51
C GLN A 285 -5.30 -5.49 8.35
N LEU A 286 -5.43 -6.22 7.23
CA LEU A 286 -6.16 -5.73 6.05
C LEU A 286 -7.64 -5.46 6.36
N TYR A 287 -8.27 -6.33 7.15
CA TYR A 287 -9.68 -6.13 7.52
C TYR A 287 -9.85 -4.89 8.39
N HIS A 288 -8.96 -4.69 9.37
CA HIS A 288 -8.99 -3.48 10.18
C HIS A 288 -8.69 -2.21 9.38
N SER A 289 -7.76 -2.26 8.43
CA SER A 289 -7.45 -1.13 7.55
C SER A 289 -8.64 -0.75 6.67
N LEU A 290 -9.28 -1.73 6.02
CA LEU A 290 -10.48 -1.50 5.20
C LEU A 290 -11.66 -0.98 6.02
N GLU A 291 -11.86 -1.52 7.21
CA GLU A 291 -12.92 -1.07 8.10
C GLU A 291 -12.70 0.36 8.55
N ALA A 292 -11.47 0.72 8.93
CA ALA A 292 -11.12 2.09 9.31
C ALA A 292 -11.39 3.08 8.18
N ASN A 293 -11.00 2.73 6.95
CA ASN A 293 -11.22 3.56 5.78
C ASN A 293 -12.72 3.75 5.48
N LEU A 294 -13.49 2.66 5.45
CA LEU A 294 -14.95 2.72 5.23
C LEU A 294 -15.68 3.48 6.35
N ALA A 295 -15.26 3.29 7.60
CA ALA A 295 -15.79 4.03 8.74
C ALA A 295 -15.55 5.53 8.60
N TRP A 296 -14.33 5.92 8.19
CA TRP A 296 -14.02 7.32 7.91
C TRP A 296 -14.91 7.92 6.81
N GLU A 297 -15.05 7.23 5.69
CA GLU A 297 -15.89 7.68 4.58
C GLU A 297 -17.39 7.77 4.94
N LEU A 298 -17.84 6.96 5.89
CA LEU A 298 -19.23 6.98 6.40
C LEU A 298 -19.43 7.96 7.56
N GLY A 299 -18.36 8.58 8.09
CA GLY A 299 -18.42 9.48 9.24
C GLY A 299 -18.47 8.79 10.60
N GLU A 300 -18.24 7.47 10.65
CA GLU A 300 -18.24 6.64 11.87
C GLU A 300 -16.90 6.76 12.62
N THR A 301 -16.61 7.95 13.16
CA THR A 301 -15.29 8.31 13.68
C THR A 301 -14.78 7.39 14.78
N LYS A 302 -15.65 6.89 15.67
CA LYS A 302 -15.23 5.98 16.78
C LYS A 302 -14.68 4.67 16.25
N PHE A 303 -15.32 4.11 15.20
CA PHE A 303 -14.86 2.89 14.55
C PHE A 303 -13.56 3.16 13.79
N ALA A 304 -13.48 4.24 13.02
CA ALA A 304 -12.27 4.61 12.29
C ALA A 304 -11.07 4.72 13.23
N THR A 305 -11.19 5.45 14.35
CA THR A 305 -10.14 5.61 15.36
C THR A 305 -9.67 4.27 15.92
N TYR A 306 -10.61 3.40 16.31
CA TYR A 306 -10.28 2.09 16.88
C TYR A 306 -9.54 1.22 15.88
N HIS A 307 -10.05 1.11 14.64
CA HIS A 307 -9.51 0.20 13.65
C HIS A 307 -8.19 0.70 13.04
N TYR A 308 -7.98 2.01 12.85
CA TYR A 308 -6.65 2.54 12.50
C TYR A 308 -5.60 2.20 13.56
N ARG A 309 -5.94 2.38 14.85
CA ARG A 309 -5.02 1.99 15.93
C ARG A 309 -4.73 0.50 15.93
N ARG A 310 -5.76 -0.35 15.76
CA ARG A 310 -5.58 -1.80 15.75
C ARG A 310 -4.74 -2.26 14.54
N ALA A 311 -5.01 -1.75 13.36
CA ALA A 311 -4.25 -2.06 12.16
C ALA A 311 -2.75 -1.68 12.31
N LEU A 312 -2.46 -0.50 12.86
CA LEU A 312 -1.09 -0.06 13.14
C LEU A 312 -0.38 -0.84 14.26
N GLN A 313 -1.14 -1.47 15.19
CA GLN A 313 -0.59 -2.39 16.17
C GLN A 313 -0.21 -3.74 15.57
N LEU A 314 -0.95 -4.19 14.56
CA LEU A 314 -0.70 -5.45 13.86
C LEU A 314 0.49 -5.36 12.90
N ASP A 315 0.66 -4.21 12.24
CA ASP A 315 1.84 -3.90 11.43
C ASP A 315 2.27 -2.44 11.64
N ASP A 316 3.30 -2.25 12.43
CA ASP A 316 3.89 -0.94 12.73
C ASP A 316 4.86 -0.44 11.64
N LEU A 317 5.14 -1.26 10.62
CA LEU A 317 6.01 -0.94 9.50
C LEU A 317 5.25 -0.37 8.30
N ASP A 318 3.92 -0.46 8.30
CA ASP A 318 3.09 0.06 7.22
C ASP A 318 3.00 1.59 7.27
N GLU A 319 3.92 2.24 6.58
CA GLU A 319 4.01 3.70 6.53
C GLU A 319 2.87 4.35 5.73
N LEU A 320 2.28 3.64 4.77
CA LEU A 320 1.15 4.20 4.02
C LEU A 320 -0.13 4.20 4.86
N LEU A 321 -0.40 3.11 5.58
CA LEU A 321 -1.49 3.05 6.56
C LEU A 321 -1.31 4.11 7.65
N ARG A 322 -0.07 4.31 8.12
CA ARG A 322 0.24 5.36 9.08
C ARG A 322 -0.07 6.74 8.55
N PHE A 323 0.33 7.04 7.32
CA PHE A 323 0.04 8.32 6.68
C PHE A 323 -1.47 8.52 6.51
N GLU A 324 -2.22 7.48 6.14
CA GLU A 324 -3.69 7.52 6.06
C GLU A 324 -4.33 7.81 7.42
N ALA A 325 -3.89 7.13 8.48
CA ALA A 325 -4.35 7.38 9.86
C ALA A 325 -4.02 8.80 10.35
N GLU A 326 -2.88 9.35 9.93
CA GLU A 326 -2.52 10.75 10.20
C GLU A 326 -3.48 11.73 9.49
N GLU A 327 -3.74 11.54 8.19
CA GLU A 327 -4.71 12.35 7.44
C GLU A 327 -6.11 12.29 8.08
N TYR A 328 -6.55 11.07 8.42
CA TYR A 328 -7.80 10.87 9.15
C TYR A 328 -7.81 11.67 10.47
N SER A 329 -6.77 11.52 11.29
CA SER A 329 -6.72 12.12 12.62
C SER A 329 -6.66 13.66 12.56
N ILE A 330 -5.96 14.22 11.58
CA ILE A 330 -5.90 15.68 11.35
C ILE A 330 -7.27 16.21 10.90
N ALA A 331 -7.96 15.48 10.03
CA ALA A 331 -9.24 15.91 9.45
C ALA A 331 -10.43 15.74 10.41
N SER A 332 -10.40 14.71 11.28
CA SER A 332 -11.60 14.24 11.97
C SER A 332 -11.51 14.24 13.49
N GLU A 333 -10.31 14.38 14.06
CA GLU A 333 -10.11 14.31 15.51
C GLU A 333 -9.61 15.64 16.10
N LYS A 334 -9.92 15.83 17.40
CA LYS A 334 -9.37 16.95 18.16
C LYS A 334 -7.86 16.76 18.37
N GLU A 335 -7.13 17.88 18.55
CA GLU A 335 -5.68 17.87 18.75
C GLU A 335 -5.23 17.03 19.97
N GLU A 336 -6.05 16.98 21.02
CA GLU A 336 -5.77 16.24 22.25
C GLU A 336 -6.17 14.77 22.17
N SER A 337 -6.67 14.27 21.05
CA SER A 337 -7.06 12.86 20.91
C SER A 337 -5.88 11.93 21.11
N LYS A 338 -6.18 10.73 21.61
CA LYS A 338 -5.14 9.74 21.91
C LYS A 338 -4.43 9.28 20.63
N LEU A 339 -5.18 9.00 19.56
CA LEU A 339 -4.59 8.56 18.28
C LEU A 339 -3.67 9.64 17.72
N ARG A 340 -4.14 10.89 17.68
CA ARG A 340 -3.37 12.01 17.11
C ARG A 340 -2.05 12.25 17.86
N ARG A 341 -2.07 12.13 19.20
CA ARG A 341 -0.86 12.22 20.01
C ARG A 341 0.10 11.04 19.77
N GLU A 342 -0.40 9.79 19.73
CA GLU A 342 0.41 8.61 19.44
C GLU A 342 1.12 8.71 18.09
N LEU A 343 0.42 9.17 17.05
CA LEU A 343 1.00 9.40 15.73
C LEU A 343 2.02 10.55 15.74
N GLY A 344 1.73 11.63 16.44
CA GLY A 344 2.64 12.76 16.62
C GLY A 344 3.93 12.37 17.35
N ASP A 345 3.82 11.58 18.42
CA ASP A 345 4.96 11.06 19.19
C ASP A 345 5.82 10.14 18.31
N TYR A 346 5.20 9.23 17.55
CA TYR A 346 5.94 8.39 16.59
C TYR A 346 6.74 9.24 15.59
N ARG A 347 6.13 10.25 14.98
CA ARG A 347 6.82 11.13 14.02
C ARG A 347 7.95 11.93 14.67
N ARG A 348 7.76 12.40 15.90
CA ARG A 348 8.82 13.06 16.68
C ARG A 348 10.00 12.11 16.94
N ASP A 349 9.73 10.87 17.35
CA ASP A 349 10.78 9.91 17.68
C ASP A 349 11.55 9.48 16.42
N ARG A 350 10.85 9.35 15.26
CA ARG A 350 11.51 9.14 13.96
C ARG A 350 12.37 10.34 13.55
N PHE A 351 11.90 11.56 13.76
CA PHE A 351 12.70 12.76 13.53
C PHE A 351 14.02 12.71 14.29
N TYR A 352 14.02 12.39 15.57
CA TYR A 352 15.26 12.30 16.34
C TYR A 352 16.17 11.17 15.84
N SER A 353 15.62 10.01 15.54
CA SER A 353 16.38 8.89 15.00
C SER A 353 17.11 9.27 13.71
N GLU A 354 16.47 9.94 12.76
CA GLU A 354 17.08 10.37 11.51
C GLU A 354 18.02 11.56 11.68
N LYS A 355 17.68 12.54 12.54
CA LYS A 355 18.51 13.68 12.86
C LYS A 355 19.90 13.24 13.34
N TYR A 356 19.96 12.23 14.21
CA TYR A 356 21.22 11.69 14.73
C TYR A 356 21.93 10.76 13.75
N SER A 357 21.23 10.21 12.77
CA SER A 357 21.82 9.38 11.71
C SER A 357 22.31 10.18 10.49
N PHE A 358 22.37 11.50 10.56
CA PHE A 358 22.76 12.42 9.48
C PHE A 358 21.85 12.48 8.25
N TYR A 359 20.64 11.93 8.33
CA TYR A 359 19.61 12.01 7.28
C TYR A 359 18.73 13.26 7.43
N HIS A 360 19.35 14.45 7.50
CA HIS A 360 18.64 15.71 7.82
C HIS A 360 17.47 16.06 6.89
N LYS A 361 17.50 15.65 5.63
CA LYS A 361 16.48 16.04 4.66
C LYS A 361 15.18 15.25 4.81
N SER A 362 15.24 13.94 5.05
CA SER A 362 14.07 13.12 5.34
C SER A 362 13.50 13.40 6.73
N SER A 363 14.34 13.74 7.70
CA SER A 363 13.92 14.09 9.05
C SER A 363 12.94 15.26 9.11
N LEU A 364 13.05 16.23 8.16
CA LEU A 364 12.13 17.35 8.08
C LEU A 364 10.68 16.92 7.82
N PHE A 365 10.46 15.86 7.03
CA PHE A 365 9.13 15.32 6.83
C PHE A 365 8.51 14.90 8.17
N HIS A 366 9.24 14.13 8.96
CA HIS A 366 8.77 13.67 10.27
C HIS A 366 8.48 14.84 11.23
N LEU A 367 9.38 15.83 11.29
CA LEU A 367 9.20 16.99 12.16
C LEU A 367 7.95 17.80 11.79
N LYS A 368 7.69 18.00 10.50
CA LYS A 368 6.51 18.73 10.03
C LYS A 368 5.23 17.94 10.25
N ARG A 369 5.24 16.63 10.01
CA ARG A 369 4.09 15.78 10.32
C ARG A 369 3.80 15.78 11.81
N ALA A 370 4.84 15.69 12.68
CA ALA A 370 4.67 15.81 14.12
C ALA A 370 4.02 17.14 14.52
N LYS A 371 4.41 18.26 13.87
CA LYS A 371 3.78 19.57 14.09
C LYS A 371 2.31 19.58 13.67
N ASP A 372 1.96 19.00 12.51
CA ASP A 372 0.59 19.01 12.01
C ASP A 372 -0.33 18.12 12.90
N LEU A 373 0.22 17.06 13.46
CA LEU A 373 -0.48 16.18 14.40
C LEU A 373 -0.60 16.78 15.81
N SER A 374 0.44 17.45 16.28
CA SER A 374 0.52 17.99 17.65
C SER A 374 1.08 19.41 17.65
N PRO A 375 0.34 20.39 17.09
CA PRO A 375 0.84 21.76 16.87
C PRO A 375 1.16 22.50 18.17
N GLN A 376 0.55 22.12 19.29
CA GLN A 376 0.74 22.75 20.60
C GLN A 376 1.95 22.19 21.36
N THR A 377 2.62 21.15 20.87
CA THR A 377 3.75 20.53 21.58
C THR A 377 4.99 21.46 21.58
N PRO A 378 5.44 21.98 22.74
CA PRO A 378 6.55 22.95 22.81
C PRO A 378 7.87 22.42 22.24
N VAL A 379 8.13 21.12 22.44
CA VAL A 379 9.36 20.47 21.95
C VAL A 379 9.43 20.49 20.43
N ILE A 380 8.34 20.19 19.74
CA ILE A 380 8.28 20.19 18.26
C ILE A 380 8.52 21.59 17.72
N ARG A 381 7.93 22.59 18.34
CA ARG A 381 8.13 24.00 17.94
C ARG A 381 9.57 24.47 18.14
N LYS A 382 10.20 24.04 19.23
CA LYS A 382 11.61 24.33 19.51
C LYS A 382 12.52 23.71 18.44
N GLU A 383 12.28 22.43 18.09
CA GLU A 383 13.05 21.73 17.06
C GLU A 383 12.86 22.39 15.66
N LEU A 384 11.64 22.80 15.32
CA LEU A 384 11.39 23.54 14.08
C LEU A 384 12.13 24.88 14.05
N LEU A 385 12.15 25.60 15.17
CA LEU A 385 12.86 26.86 15.28
C LEU A 385 14.36 26.65 15.07
N GLU A 386 14.93 25.62 15.71
CA GLU A 386 16.34 25.26 15.56
C GLU A 386 16.66 24.84 14.12
N PHE A 387 15.80 24.01 13.52
CA PHE A 387 15.94 23.58 12.13
C PHE A 387 15.95 24.79 11.16
N TYR A 388 15.01 25.73 11.29
CA TYR A 388 14.96 26.91 10.42
C TYR A 388 16.17 27.82 10.61
N ASN A 389 16.70 27.90 11.85
CA ASN A 389 17.94 28.63 12.13
C ASN A 389 19.17 27.99 11.45
N GLN A 390 19.30 26.67 11.58
CA GLN A 390 20.43 25.92 11.00
C GLN A 390 20.41 25.90 9.46
N THR A 391 19.22 25.85 8.86
CA THR A 391 19.07 25.86 7.40
C THR A 391 19.07 27.26 6.80
N GLY A 392 19.16 28.31 7.64
CA GLY A 392 19.18 29.70 7.19
C GLY A 392 17.82 30.18 6.63
N GLU A 393 16.70 29.53 6.99
CA GLU A 393 15.36 29.93 6.61
C GLU A 393 14.84 31.08 7.49
N ALA A 394 15.49 32.22 7.40
CA ALA A 394 15.31 33.38 8.32
C ALA A 394 13.87 33.87 8.42
N VAL A 395 13.13 33.90 7.32
CA VAL A 395 11.70 34.31 7.29
C VAL A 395 10.82 33.33 8.08
N LYS A 396 10.99 32.02 7.86
CA LYS A 396 10.23 31.00 8.60
C LYS A 396 10.59 30.99 10.08
N TYR A 397 11.87 31.19 10.40
CA TYR A 397 12.37 31.35 11.76
C TYR A 397 11.68 32.52 12.46
N THR A 398 11.68 33.71 11.84
CA THR A 398 11.07 34.92 12.39
C THR A 398 9.55 34.77 12.55
N ASN A 399 8.86 34.24 11.56
CA ASN A 399 7.41 33.97 11.64
C ASN A 399 7.04 33.00 12.76
N LEU A 400 7.87 32.00 12.99
CA LEU A 400 7.63 31.07 14.11
C LEU A 400 7.89 31.76 15.46
N LEU A 401 8.94 32.61 15.56
CA LEU A 401 9.19 33.41 16.76
C LEU A 401 8.04 34.40 17.06
N LEU A 402 7.46 35.03 16.05
CA LEU A 402 6.28 35.90 16.19
C LEU A 402 5.12 35.14 16.85
N ARG A 403 4.77 33.97 16.32
CA ARG A 403 3.70 33.15 16.89
C ARG A 403 3.98 32.72 18.31
N LEU A 404 5.20 32.27 18.60
CA LEU A 404 5.60 31.89 19.97
C LEU A 404 5.53 33.07 20.93
N ARG A 405 5.83 34.28 20.46
CA ARG A 405 5.74 35.50 21.24
C ARG A 405 4.30 35.91 21.51
N GLU A 406 3.39 35.72 20.55
CA GLU A 406 1.95 35.95 20.75
C GLU A 406 1.37 35.00 21.82
N GLU A 407 1.84 33.76 21.88
CA GLU A 407 1.41 32.75 22.87
C GLU A 407 2.01 32.99 24.26
N ASP A 408 3.26 33.48 24.35
CA ASP A 408 3.94 33.83 25.61
C ASP A 408 4.43 35.31 25.59
N PRO A 409 3.52 36.26 25.82
CA PRO A 409 3.82 37.70 25.77
C PRO A 409 4.85 38.17 26.80
N ASN A 410 5.07 37.44 27.87
CA ASN A 410 5.96 37.82 28.94
C ASN A 410 7.38 37.24 28.81
N SER A 411 7.65 36.45 27.78
CA SER A 411 8.96 35.84 27.60
C SER A 411 9.97 36.86 27.04
N PHE A 412 10.78 37.43 27.91
CA PHE A 412 11.88 38.30 27.52
C PHE A 412 12.89 37.64 26.56
N LYS A 413 13.08 36.34 26.70
CA LYS A 413 13.98 35.55 25.83
C LYS A 413 13.45 35.45 24.39
N LEU A 414 12.15 35.25 24.22
CA LEU A 414 11.51 35.22 22.89
C LEU A 414 11.52 36.60 22.27
N GLN A 415 11.23 37.64 23.06
CA GLN A 415 11.29 39.05 22.61
C GLN A 415 12.67 39.39 22.05
N ASN A 416 13.74 39.14 22.77
CA ASN A 416 15.10 39.47 22.32
C ASN A 416 15.49 38.68 21.05
N LYS A 417 15.10 37.39 20.96
CA LYS A 417 15.35 36.60 19.75
C LYS A 417 14.60 37.14 18.56
N LEU A 418 13.35 37.55 18.75
CA LEU A 418 12.53 38.13 17.69
C LEU A 418 13.09 39.45 17.20
N GLU A 419 13.42 40.36 18.12
CA GLU A 419 14.02 41.68 17.78
C GLU A 419 15.33 41.48 17.01
N PHE A 420 16.21 40.59 17.48
CA PHE A 420 17.46 40.28 16.80
C PHE A 420 17.19 39.69 15.40
N SER A 421 16.22 38.76 15.27
CA SER A 421 15.87 38.17 13.98
C SER A 421 15.28 39.22 13.01
N ILE A 422 14.40 40.09 13.48
CA ILE A 422 13.85 41.21 12.68
C ILE A 422 14.94 42.14 12.24
N LYS A 423 15.86 42.51 13.16
CA LYS A 423 17.00 43.37 12.83
C LYS A 423 17.86 42.73 11.73
N ASN A 424 18.23 41.48 11.87
CA ASN A 424 19.04 40.76 10.86
C ASN A 424 18.32 40.67 9.51
N LEU A 425 16.98 40.47 9.51
CA LEU A 425 16.19 40.47 8.28
C LEU A 425 16.20 41.85 7.62
N LYS A 426 15.97 42.91 8.40
CA LYS A 426 16.03 44.31 7.90
C LYS A 426 17.40 44.58 7.32
N GLU A 427 18.47 44.34 8.07
CA GLU A 427 19.84 44.54 7.59
C GLU A 427 20.14 43.76 6.32
N SER A 428 19.66 42.51 6.22
CA SER A 428 19.82 41.69 5.01
C SER A 428 19.06 42.23 3.81
N ILE A 429 17.89 42.83 4.03
CA ILE A 429 17.08 43.47 3.00
C ILE A 429 17.72 44.81 2.61
N GLU A 430 18.04 45.67 3.58
CA GLU A 430 18.69 46.94 3.35
C GLU A 430 20.04 46.81 2.66
N PHE A 431 20.86 45.82 3.05
CA PHE A 431 22.12 45.51 2.39
C PHE A 431 21.90 45.10 0.93
N ARG A 432 20.91 44.24 0.67
CA ARG A 432 20.54 43.86 -0.71
C ARG A 432 20.02 45.03 -1.53
N GLU A 433 19.08 45.76 -0.97
CA GLU A 433 18.42 46.87 -1.64
C GLU A 433 19.37 48.06 -1.86
N GLY A 434 20.12 48.43 -0.84
CA GLY A 434 21.13 49.48 -0.92
C GLY A 434 22.24 49.15 -1.91
N TYR A 435 22.71 47.92 -1.95
CA TYR A 435 23.71 47.46 -2.90
C TYR A 435 23.19 47.30 -4.32
N LEU A 436 21.96 46.77 -4.48
CA LEU A 436 21.38 46.49 -5.77
C LEU A 436 20.43 47.56 -6.28
N GLN A 437 20.00 48.50 -5.41
CA GLN A 437 18.99 49.53 -5.72
C GLN A 437 17.74 48.97 -6.40
N ILE A 438 17.18 47.91 -5.88
CA ILE A 438 16.01 47.21 -6.42
C ILE A 438 14.80 47.46 -5.51
N ASP A 439 13.64 47.71 -6.11
CA ASP A 439 12.38 47.84 -5.39
C ASP A 439 12.02 46.47 -4.74
N PRO A 440 11.84 46.38 -3.41
CA PRO A 440 11.46 45.15 -2.70
C PRO A 440 10.18 44.52 -3.23
N ASN A 441 9.21 45.33 -3.62
CA ASN A 441 7.93 44.84 -4.15
C ASN A 441 8.12 44.06 -5.47
N LEU A 442 9.06 44.49 -6.29
CA LEU A 442 9.42 43.81 -7.54
C LEU A 442 10.02 42.43 -7.26
N ILE A 443 10.82 42.27 -6.20
CA ILE A 443 11.39 40.99 -5.81
C ILE A 443 10.28 40.07 -5.30
N GLN A 444 9.36 40.56 -4.48
CA GLN A 444 8.29 39.79 -3.90
C GLN A 444 7.24 39.36 -4.95
N GLU A 445 6.84 40.25 -5.83
CA GLU A 445 5.96 39.93 -6.98
C GLU A 445 6.59 38.90 -7.90
N ASN A 446 7.87 39.01 -8.18
CA ASN A 446 8.58 38.13 -9.09
C ASN A 446 8.76 36.69 -8.48
N THR A 447 9.10 36.59 -7.19
CA THR A 447 9.24 35.26 -6.54
C THR A 447 7.92 34.51 -6.46
N VAL A 448 6.79 35.17 -6.36
CA VAL A 448 5.46 34.53 -6.35
C VAL A 448 4.98 34.15 -7.76
N ARG A 449 5.34 34.94 -8.78
CA ARG A 449 4.90 34.75 -10.17
C ARG A 449 5.69 33.73 -10.96
N PHE A 450 6.93 33.40 -10.56
CA PHE A 450 7.87 32.61 -11.41
C PHE A 450 8.19 31.21 -10.89
N SER A 451 7.60 30.81 -9.78
CA SER A 451 7.69 29.40 -9.39
C SER A 451 6.86 28.54 -10.36
N PRO A 452 7.46 27.55 -11.03
CA PRO A 452 6.71 26.69 -11.94
C PRO A 452 5.56 26.02 -11.21
N GLU A 453 4.36 26.10 -11.79
CA GLU A 453 3.20 25.41 -11.26
C GLU A 453 3.29 23.93 -11.59
N VAL A 454 3.29 23.10 -10.56
CA VAL A 454 3.31 21.65 -10.65
C VAL A 454 1.99 21.08 -10.14
N TYR A 455 1.35 20.29 -10.95
CA TYR A 455 0.21 19.49 -10.55
C TYR A 455 0.65 18.04 -10.36
N VAL A 456 0.24 17.41 -9.25
CA VAL A 456 0.53 15.99 -8.97
C VAL A 456 -0.75 15.20 -9.06
N PHE A 457 -0.82 14.28 -10.02
CA PHE A 457 -1.90 13.31 -10.09
C PHE A 457 -1.74 12.25 -9.00
N ASP A 458 -2.83 11.61 -8.64
CA ASP A 458 -2.77 10.38 -7.87
C ASP A 458 -2.11 9.31 -8.74
N LEU A 459 -1.35 8.42 -8.14
CA LEU A 459 -0.61 7.43 -8.89
C LEU A 459 -1.48 6.21 -9.22
N GLU A 460 -1.26 5.62 -10.37
CA GLU A 460 -1.94 4.39 -10.78
C GLU A 460 -1.28 3.16 -10.15
N SER A 461 -2.08 2.18 -9.73
CA SER A 461 -1.53 0.90 -9.31
C SER A 461 -0.98 0.10 -10.48
N SER A 462 0.20 -0.50 -10.32
CA SER A 462 0.75 -1.47 -11.28
C SER A 462 0.15 -2.86 -11.11
N LEU A 463 -0.55 -3.11 -10.00
CA LEU A 463 -1.17 -4.39 -9.68
C LEU A 463 -2.67 -4.19 -9.42
N PRO A 464 -3.51 -5.13 -9.85
CA PRO A 464 -4.92 -5.09 -9.49
C PRO A 464 -5.10 -5.29 -7.97
N PHE A 465 -6.08 -4.59 -7.41
CA PHE A 465 -6.40 -4.64 -5.98
C PHE A 465 -5.19 -4.47 -5.06
N PRO A 466 -4.60 -3.26 -5.04
CA PRO A 466 -3.52 -2.96 -4.13
C PRO A 466 -3.98 -3.16 -2.68
N TYR A 467 -3.05 -3.52 -1.82
CA TYR A 467 -3.30 -3.73 -0.39
C TYR A 467 -4.05 -2.54 0.26
N HIS A 468 -3.66 -1.32 -0.08
CA HIS A 468 -4.39 -0.10 0.25
C HIS A 468 -5.15 0.40 -0.97
N LEU A 469 -6.48 0.41 -0.91
CA LEU A 469 -7.33 0.81 -2.04
C LEU A 469 -7.11 2.27 -2.47
N GLN A 470 -6.76 3.14 -1.53
CA GLN A 470 -6.51 4.56 -1.78
C GLN A 470 -5.02 4.91 -1.90
N ALA A 471 -4.14 3.92 -2.04
CA ALA A 471 -2.69 4.14 -2.07
C ALA A 471 -2.25 5.18 -3.10
N GLY A 472 -2.83 5.17 -4.29
CA GLY A 472 -2.51 6.16 -5.33
C GLY A 472 -2.78 7.60 -4.90
N ARG A 473 -3.93 7.84 -4.26
CA ARG A 473 -4.29 9.14 -3.70
C ARG A 473 -3.33 9.54 -2.58
N LEU A 474 -3.10 8.64 -1.63
CA LEU A 474 -2.20 8.89 -0.49
C LEU A 474 -0.77 9.21 -0.93
N LEU A 475 -0.25 8.47 -1.92
CA LEU A 475 1.06 8.75 -2.50
C LEU A 475 1.09 10.11 -3.20
N GLY A 476 0.07 10.45 -4.00
CA GLY A 476 -0.07 11.77 -4.61
C GLY A 476 -0.11 12.89 -3.58
N GLU A 477 -0.87 12.72 -2.49
CA GLU A 477 -0.93 13.69 -1.38
C GLU A 477 0.40 13.82 -0.64
N ALA A 478 1.10 12.71 -0.38
CA ALA A 478 2.41 12.73 0.25
C ALA A 478 3.46 13.43 -0.63
N ILE A 479 3.43 13.24 -1.95
CA ILE A 479 4.29 13.96 -2.90
C ILE A 479 3.94 15.45 -2.89
N ARG A 480 2.65 15.81 -2.97
CA ARG A 480 2.19 17.21 -2.87
C ARG A 480 2.66 17.85 -1.57
N TYR A 481 2.50 17.14 -0.45
CA TYR A 481 2.94 17.61 0.87
C TYR A 481 4.45 17.91 0.89
N ASN A 482 5.27 17.02 0.32
CA ASN A 482 6.71 17.22 0.25
C ASN A 482 7.10 18.37 -0.70
N LEU A 483 6.50 18.45 -1.88
CA LEU A 483 6.78 19.52 -2.86
C LEU A 483 6.39 20.91 -2.35
N LYS A 484 5.31 21.04 -1.57
CA LYS A 484 4.93 22.31 -0.90
C LYS A 484 6.04 22.86 0.04
N GLN A 485 7.00 22.02 0.41
CA GLN A 485 8.14 22.44 1.22
C GLN A 485 9.26 23.07 0.40
N ILE A 486 9.25 22.89 -0.92
CA ILE A 486 10.26 23.39 -1.85
C ILE A 486 9.82 24.79 -2.30
N GLN A 487 10.58 25.81 -1.92
CA GLN A 487 10.22 27.22 -2.19
C GLN A 487 10.13 27.57 -3.68
N SER A 488 10.91 26.88 -4.52
CA SER A 488 10.98 27.13 -5.97
C SER A 488 9.87 26.46 -6.77
N VAL A 489 8.89 25.81 -6.12
CA VAL A 489 7.80 25.07 -6.78
C VAL A 489 6.47 25.50 -6.19
N ARG A 490 5.52 25.87 -7.04
CA ARG A 490 4.13 26.09 -6.64
C ARG A 490 3.31 24.85 -6.92
N VAL A 491 2.88 24.16 -5.87
CA VAL A 491 2.04 22.97 -5.98
C VAL A 491 0.57 23.37 -5.96
N ILE A 492 -0.17 22.93 -6.95
CA ILE A 492 -1.63 23.12 -7.01
C ILE A 492 -2.29 22.19 -6.02
N ASP A 493 -3.21 22.72 -5.22
CA ASP A 493 -3.89 21.98 -4.17
C ASP A 493 -4.90 20.97 -4.76
N GLY A 494 -4.93 19.76 -4.18
CA GLY A 494 -5.88 18.73 -4.54
C GLY A 494 -7.35 19.16 -4.33
N ASN A 495 -7.63 20.02 -3.35
CA ASN A 495 -8.97 20.58 -3.13
C ASN A 495 -9.42 21.50 -4.28
N GLU A 496 -8.51 22.29 -4.84
CA GLU A 496 -8.78 23.12 -6.00
C GLU A 496 -9.12 22.29 -7.23
N PHE A 497 -8.43 21.15 -7.40
CA PHE A 497 -8.72 20.18 -8.44
C PHE A 497 -10.04 19.44 -8.20
N ASN A 498 -10.34 19.05 -6.96
CA ASN A 498 -11.59 18.35 -6.63
C ASN A 498 -12.85 19.20 -6.89
N GLN A 499 -12.77 20.51 -6.73
CA GLN A 499 -13.88 21.42 -7.11
C GLN A 499 -14.12 21.41 -8.63
N ILE A 500 -13.06 21.30 -9.41
CA ILE A 500 -13.16 21.23 -10.88
C ILE A 500 -13.60 19.85 -11.33
N ARG A 501 -13.19 18.81 -10.64
CA ARG A 501 -13.56 17.41 -10.86
C ARG A 501 -15.09 17.17 -10.76
N GLY A 502 -15.77 17.82 -9.83
CA GLY A 502 -17.24 17.79 -9.77
C GLY A 502 -17.95 18.36 -11.02
N LEU A 503 -17.19 18.97 -11.93
CA LEU A 503 -17.67 19.51 -13.19
C LEU A 503 -17.27 18.65 -14.41
N LEU A 504 -16.38 17.68 -14.23
CA LEU A 504 -15.95 16.71 -15.25
C LEU A 504 -16.90 15.51 -15.18
N LYS A 505 -17.49 15.12 -16.29
CA LYS A 505 -18.46 14.02 -16.34
C LYS A 505 -17.80 12.67 -16.01
N GLU A 506 -18.56 11.82 -15.34
CA GLU A 506 -18.27 10.52 -14.72
C GLU A 506 -17.57 9.44 -15.58
N SER A 507 -17.24 9.69 -16.84
CA SER A 507 -16.86 8.64 -17.81
C SER A 507 -15.44 8.08 -17.67
N SER A 508 -14.61 8.60 -16.78
CA SER A 508 -13.19 8.24 -16.68
C SER A 508 -12.71 7.80 -15.30
N PHE A 509 -13.62 7.49 -14.37
CA PHE A 509 -13.27 7.09 -13.01
C PHE A 509 -12.82 5.62 -12.92
N HIS A 510 -11.65 5.40 -12.35
CA HIS A 510 -11.32 4.11 -11.77
C HIS A 510 -12.04 3.96 -10.42
N PRO A 511 -12.75 2.85 -10.16
CA PRO A 511 -13.62 2.72 -8.98
C PRO A 511 -12.90 2.71 -7.63
N PHE A 512 -11.58 2.47 -7.60
CA PHE A 512 -10.77 2.50 -6.39
C PHE A 512 -9.84 3.70 -6.29
N SER A 513 -9.54 4.35 -7.40
CA SER A 513 -8.82 5.60 -7.39
C SER A 513 -9.81 6.68 -7.75
N GLN A 514 -9.98 7.63 -6.87
CA GLN A 514 -10.74 8.84 -7.18
C GLN A 514 -10.03 9.70 -8.21
N THR A 515 -9.03 9.20 -8.89
CA THR A 515 -8.27 9.88 -9.91
C THR A 515 -8.83 9.61 -11.28
N LEU A 516 -8.84 10.69 -12.02
CA LEU A 516 -8.87 10.62 -13.45
C LEU A 516 -7.56 9.99 -13.92
N PRO A 517 -7.59 9.02 -14.85
CA PRO A 517 -6.40 8.73 -15.60
C PRO A 517 -5.88 10.03 -16.20
N PHE A 518 -4.57 10.16 -16.27
CA PHE A 518 -3.94 11.34 -16.85
C PHE A 518 -4.51 11.58 -18.26
N ALA A 519 -5.42 12.54 -18.36
CA ALA A 519 -6.04 12.94 -19.61
C ALA A 519 -5.66 14.39 -19.91
N ILE A 520 -4.90 14.60 -20.98
CA ILE A 520 -4.48 15.92 -21.44
C ILE A 520 -5.68 16.84 -21.68
N ASP A 521 -6.79 16.28 -22.18
CA ASP A 521 -8.01 17.04 -22.47
C ASP A 521 -8.68 17.60 -21.23
N ASP A 522 -8.60 16.92 -20.10
CA ASP A 522 -9.14 17.39 -18.82
C ASP A 522 -8.37 18.61 -18.30
N LEU A 523 -7.09 18.74 -18.64
CA LEU A 523 -6.26 19.87 -18.27
C LEU A 523 -6.59 21.13 -19.07
N HIS A 524 -6.96 20.98 -20.34
CA HIS A 524 -7.46 22.13 -21.13
C HIS A 524 -8.74 22.69 -20.53
N LEU A 525 -9.60 21.84 -19.97
CA LEU A 525 -10.81 22.27 -19.29
C LEU A 525 -10.52 23.05 -18.00
N LEU A 526 -9.46 22.68 -17.27
CA LEU A 526 -8.95 23.39 -16.11
C LEU A 526 -8.49 24.80 -16.44
N ASP A 527 -7.71 24.96 -17.50
CA ASP A 527 -7.18 26.25 -17.92
C ASP A 527 -8.28 27.23 -18.37
N THR A 528 -9.32 26.73 -19.06
CA THR A 528 -10.42 27.57 -19.55
C THR A 528 -11.35 28.07 -18.43
N LYS A 529 -11.44 27.35 -17.31
CA LYS A 529 -12.30 27.72 -16.17
C LYS A 529 -11.62 28.60 -15.12
N ARG A 530 -10.31 28.67 -15.13
CA ARG A 530 -9.51 29.56 -14.25
C ARG A 530 -9.37 30.93 -14.89
N ARG A 531 -10.24 31.87 -14.58
CA ARG A 531 -10.30 33.22 -15.22
C ARG A 531 -9.06 34.08 -15.09
N ASN A 532 -8.09 33.81 -14.22
CA ASN A 532 -6.84 34.56 -14.01
C ASN A 532 -5.67 33.68 -13.56
N ALA A 533 -5.64 32.40 -13.89
CA ALA A 533 -4.63 31.52 -13.36
C ALA A 533 -3.45 31.35 -14.31
N VAL A 534 -2.27 31.23 -13.71
CA VAL A 534 -1.05 30.80 -14.39
C VAL A 534 -1.32 29.43 -14.98
N LYS A 535 -0.99 29.22 -16.25
CA LYS A 535 -1.16 27.97 -16.97
C LYS A 535 -0.35 26.88 -16.28
N ILE A 536 -1.01 25.78 -15.86
CA ILE A 536 -0.31 24.61 -15.32
C ILE A 536 0.59 24.05 -16.41
N ARG A 537 1.90 24.11 -16.21
CA ARG A 537 2.86 23.61 -17.19
C ARG A 537 3.34 22.22 -16.90
N TYR A 538 3.66 21.91 -15.65
CA TYR A 538 4.27 20.65 -15.28
C TYR A 538 3.30 19.75 -14.54
N ILE A 539 3.33 18.46 -14.89
CA ILE A 539 2.46 17.43 -14.31
C ILE A 539 3.31 16.26 -13.87
N VAL A 540 3.13 15.88 -12.61
CA VAL A 540 3.69 14.64 -12.06
C VAL A 540 2.64 13.56 -12.14
N HIS A 541 2.94 12.47 -12.81
CA HIS A 541 2.12 11.28 -12.91
C HIS A 541 2.97 10.03 -12.80
N GLY A 542 2.35 8.86 -12.70
CA GLY A 542 3.12 7.62 -12.64
C GLY A 542 2.36 6.44 -12.07
N LYS A 543 3.11 5.37 -11.82
CA LYS A 543 2.58 4.10 -11.30
C LYS A 543 3.28 3.71 -10.01
N TYR A 544 2.58 2.94 -9.18
CA TYR A 544 3.15 2.42 -7.96
C TYR A 544 2.93 0.92 -7.83
N GLN A 545 3.78 0.29 -7.05
CA GLN A 545 3.65 -1.07 -6.57
C GLN A 545 4.02 -1.11 -5.09
N ILE A 546 3.15 -1.73 -4.28
CA ILE A 546 3.43 -1.98 -2.86
C ILE A 546 3.41 -3.49 -2.66
N LYS A 547 4.49 -4.02 -2.13
CA LYS A 547 4.62 -5.45 -1.84
C LYS A 547 5.56 -5.66 -0.65
N ASP A 548 5.10 -6.42 0.34
CA ASP A 548 5.90 -6.82 1.52
C ASP A 548 6.62 -5.64 2.21
N GLY A 549 5.93 -4.51 2.35
CA GLY A 549 6.46 -3.28 2.95
C GLY A 549 7.46 -2.50 2.09
N ASP A 550 7.67 -2.90 0.83
CA ASP A 550 8.42 -2.14 -0.18
C ASP A 550 7.46 -1.25 -0.97
N ILE A 551 7.74 0.04 -1.01
CA ILE A 551 7.02 1.02 -1.83
C ILE A 551 7.91 1.35 -3.03
N ARG A 552 7.49 0.93 -4.21
CA ARG A 552 8.10 1.31 -5.49
C ARG A 552 7.20 2.27 -6.23
N VAL A 553 7.78 3.34 -6.73
CA VAL A 553 7.09 4.34 -7.53
C VAL A 553 7.88 4.63 -8.80
N ASP A 554 7.22 4.48 -9.95
CA ASP A 554 7.70 4.89 -11.25
C ASP A 554 7.02 6.22 -11.60
N VAL A 555 7.80 7.30 -11.70
CA VAL A 555 7.32 8.69 -11.82
C VAL A 555 7.74 9.26 -13.15
N SER A 556 6.83 10.01 -13.78
CA SER A 556 7.09 10.84 -14.94
C SER A 556 6.75 12.29 -14.63
N LEU A 557 7.57 13.21 -15.16
CA LEU A 557 7.32 14.63 -15.18
C LEU A 557 6.98 15.05 -16.61
N TYR A 558 5.71 15.39 -16.85
CA TYR A 558 5.18 15.80 -18.15
C TYR A 558 5.20 17.32 -18.29
N ASP A 559 5.70 17.81 -19.41
CA ASP A 559 5.66 19.24 -19.77
C ASP A 559 4.59 19.46 -20.85
N ARG A 560 3.60 20.25 -20.54
CA ARG A 560 2.47 20.55 -21.45
C ARG A 560 2.85 21.39 -22.64
N ASP A 561 3.91 22.19 -22.56
CA ASP A 561 4.35 23.00 -23.69
C ASP A 561 5.04 22.14 -24.74
N SER A 562 5.83 21.17 -24.33
CA SER A 562 6.47 20.21 -25.24
C SER A 562 5.63 18.97 -25.56
N LEU A 563 4.48 18.78 -24.87
CA LEU A 563 3.55 17.63 -25.00
C LEU A 563 4.23 16.27 -24.80
N ARG A 564 5.21 16.17 -23.89
CA ARG A 564 5.95 14.93 -23.61
C ARG A 564 6.41 14.86 -22.16
N ASP A 565 6.73 13.65 -21.75
CA ASP A 565 7.49 13.42 -20.53
C ASP A 565 8.93 13.91 -20.72
N ILE A 566 9.33 14.90 -19.90
CA ILE A 566 10.70 15.43 -19.91
C ILE A 566 11.65 14.59 -19.07
N ALA A 567 11.12 13.79 -18.15
CA ALA A 567 11.89 12.83 -17.38
C ALA A 567 10.98 11.73 -16.84
N THR A 568 11.55 10.52 -16.76
CA THR A 568 10.95 9.35 -16.12
C THR A 568 12.01 8.66 -15.27
N TRP A 569 11.64 8.25 -14.06
CA TRP A 569 12.55 7.53 -13.14
C TRP A 569 11.77 6.64 -12.19
N SER A 570 12.46 5.67 -11.59
CA SER A 570 11.92 4.78 -10.58
C SER A 570 12.63 5.01 -9.25
N THR A 571 11.88 4.89 -8.17
CA THR A 571 12.42 4.89 -6.81
C THR A 571 11.68 3.88 -5.96
N ASN A 572 12.40 3.23 -5.04
CA ASN A 572 11.81 2.31 -4.08
C ASN A 572 12.49 2.38 -2.73
N GLN A 573 11.78 1.98 -1.70
CA GLN A 573 12.30 1.83 -0.35
C GLN A 573 11.43 0.89 0.46
N ARG A 574 12.04 0.09 1.30
CA ARG A 574 11.38 -0.86 2.22
C ARG A 574 11.50 -0.42 3.68
N GLY A 575 10.50 -0.75 4.49
CA GLY A 575 10.52 -0.60 5.94
C GLY A 575 9.98 0.73 6.45
N ARG A 576 10.31 1.08 7.70
CA ARG A 576 9.74 2.22 8.46
C ARG A 576 9.86 3.59 7.81
N ASP A 577 10.83 3.77 6.93
CA ASP A 577 11.07 5.05 6.26
C ASP A 577 10.77 4.96 4.76
N SER A 578 9.99 3.94 4.35
CA SER A 578 9.67 3.69 2.94
C SER A 578 8.99 4.90 2.31
N LEU A 579 7.89 5.38 2.87
CA LEU A 579 7.16 6.52 2.33
C LEU A 579 7.97 7.83 2.38
N PRO A 580 8.50 8.28 3.54
CA PRO A 580 9.29 9.51 3.61
C PRO A 580 10.47 9.55 2.65
N THR A 581 11.18 8.44 2.52
CA THR A 581 12.36 8.36 1.63
C THR A 581 11.97 8.42 0.16
N VAL A 582 10.94 7.68 -0.24
CA VAL A 582 10.46 7.68 -1.63
C VAL A 582 9.99 9.06 -2.04
N ILE A 583 9.13 9.70 -1.25
CA ILE A 583 8.61 11.04 -1.58
C ILE A 583 9.70 12.11 -1.56
N HIS A 584 10.69 12.00 -0.66
CA HIS A 584 11.83 12.90 -0.64
C HIS A 584 12.65 12.79 -1.93
N ARG A 585 13.01 11.58 -2.35
CA ARG A 585 13.75 11.34 -3.61
C ARG A 585 12.97 11.87 -4.82
N ILE A 586 11.64 11.68 -4.84
CA ILE A 586 10.79 12.22 -5.91
C ILE A 586 10.85 13.76 -5.92
N GLY A 587 10.68 14.39 -4.77
CA GLY A 587 10.71 15.84 -4.66
C GLY A 587 12.06 16.46 -5.05
N GLU A 588 13.17 15.87 -4.61
CA GLU A 588 14.51 16.35 -4.99
C GLU A 588 14.74 16.21 -6.51
N ARG A 589 14.31 15.07 -7.09
CA ARG A 589 14.46 14.86 -8.53
C ARG A 589 13.62 15.83 -9.35
N ILE A 590 12.38 16.08 -8.95
CA ILE A 590 11.53 17.11 -9.59
C ILE A 590 12.20 18.49 -9.50
N ARG A 591 12.73 18.86 -8.33
CA ARG A 591 13.45 20.11 -8.14
C ARG A 591 14.67 20.25 -9.05
N GLU A 592 15.41 19.17 -9.29
CA GLU A 592 16.57 19.15 -10.18
C GLU A 592 16.18 19.33 -11.65
N ILE A 593 15.08 18.70 -12.08
CA ILE A 593 14.65 18.65 -13.49
C ILE A 593 13.89 19.94 -13.89
N LEU A 594 13.10 20.50 -12.96
CA LEU A 594 12.34 21.72 -13.26
C LEU A 594 13.27 22.83 -13.69
N PRO A 595 12.98 23.51 -14.80
CA PRO A 595 13.78 24.63 -15.25
C PRO A 595 13.80 25.72 -14.19
N LYS A 596 14.93 26.37 -14.04
CA LYS A 596 15.10 27.50 -13.17
C LYS A 596 14.84 28.73 -13.98
N GLU A 597 13.66 29.32 -13.78
CA GLU A 597 13.22 30.54 -14.49
C GLU A 597 13.23 31.71 -13.53
N GLY A 598 13.79 32.80 -13.94
CA GLY A 598 13.83 34.07 -13.23
C GLY A 598 13.53 35.23 -14.16
N LYS A 599 13.68 36.44 -13.65
CA LYS A 599 13.47 37.66 -14.40
C LYS A 599 14.67 38.59 -14.26
N ILE A 600 14.83 39.48 -15.24
CA ILE A 600 15.71 40.63 -15.14
C ILE A 600 15.09 41.61 -14.16
N LEU A 601 15.75 41.83 -13.03
CA LEU A 601 15.34 42.77 -12.00
C LEU A 601 15.88 44.19 -12.29
N LYS A 602 17.11 44.30 -12.79
CA LYS A 602 17.76 45.56 -13.10
C LYS A 602 18.84 45.38 -14.15
N ILE A 603 18.96 46.39 -15.01
CA ILE A 603 20.01 46.49 -16.01
C ILE A 603 21.01 47.57 -15.52
N LYS A 604 22.29 47.19 -15.37
CA LYS A 604 23.41 48.10 -15.10
C LYS A 604 24.28 48.20 -16.34
N LYS A 605 25.24 49.14 -16.35
CA LYS A 605 26.08 49.41 -17.50
C LYS A 605 26.86 48.19 -18.04
N ASP A 606 27.33 47.29 -17.14
CA ASP A 606 28.20 46.15 -17.50
C ASP A 606 27.63 44.80 -17.12
N GLU A 607 26.47 44.75 -16.45
CA GLU A 607 25.85 43.50 -15.93
C GLU A 607 24.34 43.64 -15.78
N VAL A 608 23.69 42.51 -15.69
CA VAL A 608 22.25 42.35 -15.47
C VAL A 608 22.00 41.64 -14.15
N ILE A 609 21.12 42.20 -13.33
CA ILE A 609 20.70 41.58 -12.09
C ILE A 609 19.45 40.76 -12.34
N VAL A 610 19.53 39.49 -11.94
CA VAL A 610 18.46 38.48 -12.16
C VAL A 610 17.94 37.92 -10.85
N SER A 611 16.69 37.50 -10.82
CA SER A 611 16.00 36.92 -9.65
C SER A 611 16.31 35.43 -9.44
N LEU A 612 17.49 34.97 -9.79
CA LEU A 612 17.97 33.59 -9.59
C LEU A 612 19.26 33.62 -8.78
N GLY A 613 19.43 32.64 -7.86
CA GLY A 613 20.60 32.56 -6.99
C GLY A 613 20.98 31.13 -6.56
N LYS A 614 21.74 31.01 -5.47
CA LYS A 614 22.11 29.69 -4.89
C LYS A 614 20.91 28.85 -4.51
N ASP A 615 19.84 29.45 -4.02
CA ASP A 615 18.62 28.78 -3.61
C ASP A 615 17.95 28.06 -4.80
N ASP A 616 18.17 28.58 -6.01
CA ASP A 616 17.71 27.98 -7.27
C ASP A 616 18.67 26.94 -7.85
N GLY A 617 19.75 26.64 -7.13
CA GLY A 617 20.75 25.67 -7.54
C GLY A 617 21.80 26.20 -8.52
N LEU A 618 21.88 27.54 -8.71
CA LEU A 618 22.91 28.12 -9.53
C LEU A 618 24.30 27.96 -8.88
N LYS A 619 25.31 27.90 -9.75
CA LYS A 619 26.74 27.90 -9.38
C LYS A 619 27.41 29.09 -10.00
N LYS A 620 28.53 29.54 -9.42
CA LYS A 620 29.38 30.53 -10.05
C LYS A 620 29.77 30.01 -11.44
N ASP A 621 29.80 30.90 -12.41
CA ASP A 621 30.06 30.58 -13.82
C ASP A 621 28.97 29.80 -14.56
N SER A 622 27.80 29.58 -13.95
CA SER A 622 26.64 29.01 -14.67
C SER A 622 26.24 29.95 -15.83
N LYS A 623 25.88 29.35 -16.96
CA LYS A 623 25.36 30.06 -18.13
C LYS A 623 23.85 30.19 -18.02
N LEU A 624 23.35 31.38 -18.22
CA LEU A 624 21.91 31.67 -18.26
C LEU A 624 21.50 32.14 -19.65
N GLU A 625 20.28 31.83 -20.05
CA GLU A 625 19.67 32.32 -21.28
C GLU A 625 18.67 33.43 -20.98
N PHE A 626 18.76 34.52 -21.74
CA PHE A 626 17.79 35.61 -21.71
C PHE A 626 16.75 35.41 -22.80
N GLN A 627 15.48 35.46 -22.43
CA GLN A 627 14.38 35.20 -23.32
C GLN A 627 13.33 36.33 -23.26
N ARG A 628 12.64 36.54 -24.37
CA ARG A 628 11.46 37.37 -24.46
C ARG A 628 10.35 36.66 -25.21
N LYS A 629 9.22 36.44 -24.52
CA LYS A 629 8.07 35.68 -25.04
C LYS A 629 8.45 34.30 -25.59
N GLY A 630 9.37 33.60 -24.92
CA GLY A 630 9.82 32.28 -25.30
C GLY A 630 10.94 32.21 -26.34
N ASN A 631 11.34 33.36 -26.96
CA ASN A 631 12.44 33.40 -27.89
C ASN A 631 13.75 33.73 -27.16
N THR A 632 14.77 32.91 -27.31
CA THR A 632 16.10 33.14 -26.77
C THR A 632 16.75 34.32 -27.51
N LEU A 633 17.14 35.35 -26.76
CA LEU A 633 17.84 36.50 -27.26
C LEU A 633 19.36 36.19 -27.29
N PHE A 634 19.95 35.91 -26.14
CA PHE A 634 21.37 35.52 -25.99
C PHE A 634 21.64 34.89 -24.64
N GLN A 635 22.89 34.54 -24.37
CA GLN A 635 23.35 33.94 -23.13
C GLN A 635 24.20 34.90 -22.32
N GLY A 636 24.29 34.66 -21.00
CA GLY A 636 25.19 35.36 -20.10
C GLY A 636 25.79 34.41 -19.07
N VAL A 637 26.85 34.89 -18.42
CA VAL A 637 27.58 34.13 -17.39
C VAL A 637 27.43 34.83 -16.05
N ILE A 638 27.21 34.07 -14.97
CA ILE A 638 27.12 34.59 -13.61
C ILE A 638 28.48 35.13 -13.17
N THR A 639 28.53 36.43 -12.85
CA THR A 639 29.71 37.07 -12.29
C THR A 639 29.70 37.10 -10.77
N GLU A 640 28.57 37.41 -10.17
CA GLU A 640 28.36 37.36 -8.73
C GLU A 640 27.13 36.51 -8.39
N LEU A 641 27.31 35.62 -7.45
CA LEU A 641 26.28 34.64 -7.04
C LEU A 641 25.79 34.95 -5.63
N GLY A 642 24.64 35.56 -5.53
CA GLY A 642 23.92 35.77 -4.27
C GLY A 642 23.03 34.59 -3.89
N LYS A 643 22.31 34.71 -2.76
CA LYS A 643 21.44 33.64 -2.26
C LYS A 643 20.24 33.42 -3.19
N SER A 644 19.50 34.47 -3.53
CA SER A 644 18.30 34.45 -4.39
C SER A 644 18.39 35.39 -5.60
N ILE A 645 19.47 36.13 -5.74
CA ILE A 645 19.72 37.08 -6.79
C ILE A 645 21.16 36.97 -7.24
N SER A 646 21.43 37.14 -8.52
CA SER A 646 22.79 37.07 -9.07
C SER A 646 23.02 38.16 -10.09
N SER A 647 24.30 38.56 -10.25
CA SER A 647 24.75 39.43 -11.37
C SER A 647 25.20 38.52 -12.52
N VAL A 648 24.79 38.87 -13.72
CA VAL A 648 25.07 38.13 -14.95
C VAL A 648 25.64 39.07 -16.00
N LYS A 649 26.74 38.65 -16.62
CA LYS A 649 27.33 39.38 -17.74
C LYS A 649 26.90 38.72 -19.04
N PRO A 650 26.14 39.46 -19.91
CA PRO A 650 25.77 38.92 -21.22
C PRO A 650 26.97 38.77 -22.15
N ASN A 651 26.90 37.77 -23.06
CA ASN A 651 28.00 37.37 -23.94
C ASN A 651 28.10 38.24 -25.21
N VAL A 652 27.13 39.14 -25.47
CA VAL A 652 27.00 39.91 -26.71
C VAL A 652 27.26 41.37 -26.43
N ARG A 653 27.95 42.06 -27.34
CA ARG A 653 28.15 43.53 -27.25
C ARG A 653 26.86 44.28 -27.67
N GLY A 654 26.49 45.31 -26.96
CA GLY A 654 25.31 46.12 -27.26
C GLY A 654 23.99 45.55 -26.73
N TRP A 655 24.08 44.55 -25.87
CA TRP A 655 22.95 43.89 -25.22
C TRP A 655 22.05 44.83 -24.41
N GLU A 656 22.56 45.95 -23.97
CA GLU A 656 21.84 46.94 -23.14
C GLU A 656 20.61 47.52 -23.87
N LYS A 657 20.63 47.52 -25.20
CA LYS A 657 19.53 48.01 -26.04
C LYS A 657 18.46 46.94 -26.29
N GLU A 658 18.83 45.70 -26.12
CA GLU A 658 17.97 44.56 -26.47
C GLU A 658 17.24 43.96 -25.25
N LEU A 659 17.84 44.05 -24.04
CA LEU A 659 17.21 43.57 -22.82
C LEU A 659 16.31 44.61 -22.15
N ALA A 660 15.25 44.15 -21.54
CA ALA A 660 14.35 44.94 -20.71
C ALA A 660 14.18 44.32 -19.32
N THR A 661 13.97 45.17 -18.31
CA THR A 661 13.54 44.73 -17.00
C THR A 661 12.25 43.93 -17.13
N GLY A 662 12.20 42.73 -16.54
CA GLY A 662 11.07 41.83 -16.65
C GLY A 662 11.20 40.75 -17.74
N ASP A 663 12.24 40.81 -18.60
CA ASP A 663 12.54 39.67 -19.51
C ASP A 663 12.88 38.42 -18.74
N ASP A 664 12.58 37.28 -19.36
CA ASP A 664 12.79 35.96 -18.76
C ASP A 664 14.27 35.57 -18.77
N VAL A 665 14.70 34.93 -17.71
CA VAL A 665 16.04 34.35 -17.57
C VAL A 665 15.93 32.90 -17.19
N ILE A 666 16.53 32.03 -17.99
CA ILE A 666 16.41 30.58 -17.80
C ILE A 666 17.79 29.97 -17.61
N LEU A 667 17.92 29.09 -16.62
CA LEU A 667 19.05 28.16 -16.57
C LEU A 667 18.77 27.02 -17.57
N PRO A 668 19.53 26.92 -18.68
CA PRO A 668 19.32 25.82 -19.62
C PRO A 668 19.49 24.50 -18.87
N THR A 669 18.50 23.64 -18.95
CA THR A 669 18.67 22.26 -18.52
C THR A 669 19.67 21.60 -19.47
N ASP A 670 20.68 20.91 -18.95
CA ASP A 670 21.61 20.08 -19.74
C ASP A 670 20.85 18.91 -20.42
N SER A 671 19.95 19.27 -21.34
CA SER A 671 19.22 18.33 -22.20
C SER A 671 20.17 17.88 -23.31
N GLY A 672 21.12 16.99 -23.03
CA GLY A 672 21.97 16.50 -24.12
C GLY A 672 23.21 15.72 -23.77
N LYS A 673 23.43 15.35 -22.53
CA LYS A 673 24.43 14.31 -22.22
C LYS A 673 23.77 13.10 -21.60
N GLU A 674 23.15 12.26 -22.44
CA GLU A 674 23.08 10.84 -22.14
C GLU A 674 24.49 10.37 -21.75
N LYS A 675 24.71 10.16 -20.46
CA LYS A 675 25.83 9.32 -20.05
C LYS A 675 25.50 7.91 -20.54
N LYS A 676 26.01 7.57 -21.72
CA LYS A 676 26.18 6.18 -22.11
C LYS A 676 26.92 5.50 -20.95
N GLY A 677 26.17 4.72 -20.20
CA GLY A 677 26.70 3.93 -19.12
C GLY A 677 27.74 2.93 -19.66
N LYS A 678 28.85 2.89 -18.98
CA LYS A 678 29.72 1.71 -18.95
C LYS A 678 29.23 0.77 -17.86
#